data_4ecd692f56769749f1f1c4e10c6e98c5
#
_entry.id   4ecd692f56769749f1f1c4e10c6e98c5
#
_cell.length_a   1.000
_cell.length_b   1.000
_cell.length_c   1.000
_cell.angle_alpha   90.00
_cell.angle_beta   90.00
_cell.angle_gamma   90.00
#
_symmetry.space_group_name_H-M   'P 1'
#
loop_
_entity.id
_entity.type
_entity.pdbx_description
1 polymer ?
#
loop_
_entity_poly.entity_id
_entity_poly.type
_entity_poly.pdbx_seq_one_letter_code
_entity_poly.pdbx_strand_id
1 'polypeptide(L)'
;VVKGRVVDAVGAPIAGAAVSIDTVTVTTDARGGYAFVGAPLGAAIVVLADGYAAGLATSAERVADVVLVPEAVAAETITVHGEAPPPAQGAGKLARADLERLPGAGNDAIKALEAMPGVVAAPMPLADTGLAIRGSSPQDSKILVDDFEIPMLYHVIGFRSIVPAEAIEQLDYIPGGFDVAFGRASSGIVNVTTRPGGETAQQAEVSSSDGGVLAQGKLAHGSYMLAFRRSVIDQLLPALLPDNLDLALTTVPRYYDQQLRIDYAPSRRWALRLSSLGSDDVLELYTTKTEAADKRLYDRTRFLRVTAAARYHDGPWTANLALSGIAQQTVFERGVMQHLTVASPGVTARAELGRTFGDAAGLHDVTWRLGGEVAVSRSSLDLALPQDRREGEPARPDDPMDTSATYHGAIWSPDFAAWTALGASLGDRLRLTAGVRFDAFERTHDFAVQPRGELAIKLAPRITARLSAGAYRRPPEYQTELLAPDLQAERATQLVGGVTVEPRDGLKLQSSLYYTDRSRLITRLGDQLTNDGRGTTYGAEWLATLHEGRWFGWASYAYSRSTRVDLPGGASRLFDYDQPHNLNLAVSYRFGRWQLGGRFRLYSGLPQTPVMSAVFDSDANLYVPVYGAVNSERAPMHHELDLRLDRQWRWGPAKMTYFLDIQNVYLNQSTLGYIYSFDYQQRGAFKALPIVPSAGLRGEF
;
A
#
# COMPACT_ATOMS: atom_id res chain seq x y z
N VAL A 1 -50.26 -6.53 5.63
CA VAL A 1 -49.57 -7.69 5.05
C VAL A 1 -48.35 -7.15 4.27
N VAL A 2 -47.18 -7.54 4.68
CA VAL A 2 -45.91 -7.22 3.96
C VAL A 2 -45.69 -8.29 2.89
N LYS A 3 -45.54 -7.89 1.62
CA LYS A 3 -45.33 -8.80 0.48
C LYS A 3 -44.14 -8.37 -0.34
N GLY A 4 -43.37 -9.34 -0.85
CA GLY A 4 -42.22 -9.11 -1.74
C GLY A 4 -41.83 -10.38 -2.47
N ARG A 5 -40.77 -10.29 -3.27
CA ARG A 5 -40.11 -11.41 -3.96
C ARG A 5 -38.62 -11.39 -3.67
N VAL A 6 -38.03 -12.57 -3.67
CA VAL A 6 -36.59 -12.76 -3.65
C VAL A 6 -36.14 -13.26 -5.03
N VAL A 7 -35.21 -12.56 -5.63
CA VAL A 7 -34.68 -12.85 -6.97
C VAL A 7 -33.17 -12.83 -6.95
N ASP A 8 -32.53 -13.47 -7.91
CA ASP A 8 -31.10 -13.35 -8.15
C ASP A 8 -30.75 -12.06 -8.94
N ALA A 9 -29.48 -11.84 -9.20
CA ALA A 9 -28.97 -10.66 -9.91
C ALA A 9 -29.45 -10.53 -11.35
N VAL A 10 -29.99 -11.60 -11.95
CA VAL A 10 -30.60 -11.59 -13.31
C VAL A 10 -32.13 -11.56 -13.27
N GLY A 11 -32.73 -11.44 -12.08
CA GLY A 11 -34.18 -11.38 -11.88
C GLY A 11 -34.87 -12.74 -11.85
N ALA A 12 -34.12 -13.86 -11.82
CA ALA A 12 -34.72 -15.19 -11.67
C ALA A 12 -35.18 -15.41 -10.20
N PRO A 13 -36.35 -16.02 -9.96
CA PRO A 13 -36.88 -16.19 -8.60
C PRO A 13 -36.07 -17.21 -7.81
N ILE A 14 -35.79 -16.91 -6.54
CA ILE A 14 -35.15 -17.81 -5.60
C ILE A 14 -36.21 -18.43 -4.70
N ALA A 15 -36.47 -19.73 -4.92
CA ALA A 15 -37.40 -20.52 -4.09
C ALA A 15 -36.69 -21.07 -2.84
N GLY A 16 -37.41 -21.18 -1.73
CA GLY A 16 -36.88 -21.74 -0.48
C GLY A 16 -35.96 -20.79 0.32
N ALA A 17 -35.83 -19.53 -0.09
CA ALA A 17 -35.13 -18.54 0.69
C ALA A 17 -35.85 -18.26 2.03
N ALA A 18 -35.11 -18.23 3.13
CA ALA A 18 -35.62 -17.85 4.44
C ALA A 18 -35.70 -16.32 4.54
N VAL A 19 -36.91 -15.80 4.73
CA VAL A 19 -37.16 -14.35 4.90
C VAL A 19 -37.60 -14.14 6.34
N SER A 20 -36.91 -13.31 7.10
CA SER A 20 -37.16 -13.07 8.53
C SER A 20 -37.48 -11.60 8.79
N ILE A 21 -38.49 -11.36 9.61
CA ILE A 21 -38.79 -10.07 10.24
C ILE A 21 -38.87 -10.32 11.74
N ASP A 22 -38.00 -9.70 12.52
CA ASP A 22 -37.80 -9.95 13.94
C ASP A 22 -37.63 -11.47 14.23
N THR A 23 -38.55 -12.09 14.93
CA THR A 23 -38.51 -13.53 15.27
C THR A 23 -39.34 -14.42 14.33
N VAL A 24 -40.03 -13.86 13.34
CA VAL A 24 -40.89 -14.60 12.41
C VAL A 24 -40.14 -14.84 11.11
N THR A 25 -40.03 -16.11 10.70
CA THR A 25 -39.39 -16.51 9.45
C THR A 25 -40.41 -17.21 8.55
N VAL A 26 -40.43 -16.85 7.27
CA VAL A 26 -41.21 -17.53 6.21
C VAL A 26 -40.26 -17.93 5.09
N THR A 27 -40.62 -18.95 4.30
CA THR A 27 -39.85 -19.37 3.13
C THR A 27 -40.50 -18.86 1.84
N THR A 28 -39.68 -18.52 0.84
CA THR A 28 -40.21 -18.12 -0.47
C THR A 28 -40.77 -19.29 -1.25
N ASP A 29 -41.87 -19.02 -2.00
CA ASP A 29 -42.51 -19.98 -2.89
C ASP A 29 -41.68 -20.22 -4.17
N ALA A 30 -42.18 -21.08 -5.09
CA ALA A 30 -41.52 -21.41 -6.36
C ALA A 30 -41.33 -20.20 -7.30
N ARG A 31 -41.99 -19.08 -7.05
CA ARG A 31 -41.86 -17.82 -7.79
C ARG A 31 -41.06 -16.78 -6.99
N GLY A 32 -40.37 -17.19 -5.91
CA GLY A 32 -39.61 -16.32 -5.04
C GLY A 32 -40.48 -15.43 -4.13
N GLY A 33 -41.79 -15.59 -4.13
CA GLY A 33 -42.73 -14.76 -3.36
C GLY A 33 -42.76 -15.08 -1.88
N TYR A 34 -42.91 -14.05 -1.02
CA TYR A 34 -43.16 -14.21 0.42
C TYR A 34 -44.21 -13.23 0.92
N ALA A 35 -44.86 -13.55 2.04
CA ALA A 35 -45.85 -12.68 2.69
C ALA A 35 -45.85 -12.87 4.21
N PHE A 36 -45.86 -11.75 4.94
CA PHE A 36 -46.07 -11.71 6.38
C PHE A 36 -47.41 -11.06 6.71
N VAL A 37 -48.19 -11.68 7.59
CA VAL A 37 -49.44 -11.13 8.12
C VAL A 37 -49.15 -10.53 9.50
N GLY A 38 -49.49 -9.24 9.68
CA GLY A 38 -49.31 -8.56 10.97
C GLY A 38 -47.88 -8.05 11.24
N ALA A 39 -46.97 -8.13 10.30
CA ALA A 39 -45.61 -7.59 10.49
C ALA A 39 -45.63 -6.05 10.60
N PRO A 40 -44.79 -5.46 11.47
CA PRO A 40 -44.66 -4.00 11.59
C PRO A 40 -44.05 -3.41 10.30
N LEU A 41 -44.53 -2.24 9.88
CA LEU A 41 -43.93 -1.48 8.77
C LEU A 41 -42.70 -0.75 9.27
N GLY A 42 -41.65 -0.70 8.41
CA GLY A 42 -40.40 -0.10 8.75
C GLY A 42 -39.38 -1.02 9.48
N ALA A 43 -39.77 -2.28 9.74
CA ALA A 43 -38.86 -3.26 10.33
C ALA A 43 -37.86 -3.80 9.31
N ALA A 44 -36.67 -4.22 9.75
CA ALA A 44 -35.70 -4.85 8.91
C ALA A 44 -36.15 -6.25 8.45
N ILE A 45 -36.05 -6.52 7.16
CA ILE A 45 -36.23 -7.84 6.55
C ILE A 45 -34.82 -8.40 6.27
N VAL A 46 -34.56 -9.59 6.81
CA VAL A 46 -33.32 -10.34 6.51
C VAL A 46 -33.68 -11.52 5.62
N VAL A 47 -33.01 -11.69 4.50
CA VAL A 47 -33.20 -12.79 3.56
C VAL A 47 -31.97 -13.65 3.48
N LEU A 48 -32.10 -14.93 3.72
CA LEU A 48 -31.03 -15.92 3.63
C LEU A 48 -31.43 -17.00 2.61
N ALA A 49 -30.54 -17.29 1.70
CA ALA A 49 -30.69 -18.42 0.77
C ALA A 49 -29.35 -19.12 0.60
N ASP A 50 -29.37 -20.44 0.49
CA ASP A 50 -28.16 -21.25 0.34
C ASP A 50 -27.36 -20.85 -0.91
N GLY A 51 -26.09 -20.52 -0.73
CA GLY A 51 -25.18 -20.05 -1.77
C GLY A 51 -25.37 -18.59 -2.22
N TYR A 52 -26.09 -17.78 -1.44
CA TYR A 52 -26.24 -16.34 -1.65
C TYR A 52 -25.86 -15.55 -0.38
N ALA A 53 -25.28 -14.37 -0.57
CA ALA A 53 -25.08 -13.44 0.53
C ALA A 53 -26.42 -12.99 1.11
N ALA A 54 -26.44 -12.69 2.42
CA ALA A 54 -27.63 -12.21 3.10
C ALA A 54 -28.15 -10.93 2.46
N GLY A 55 -29.45 -10.93 2.10
CA GLY A 55 -30.16 -9.75 1.61
C GLY A 55 -30.81 -8.97 2.76
N LEU A 56 -30.83 -7.64 2.65
CA LEU A 56 -31.45 -6.74 3.58
C LEU A 56 -32.51 -5.88 2.86
N ALA A 57 -33.69 -5.73 3.44
CA ALA A 57 -34.74 -4.83 2.97
C ALA A 57 -35.47 -4.21 4.14
N THR A 58 -36.38 -3.26 3.87
CA THR A 58 -37.26 -2.66 4.89
C THR A 58 -38.71 -3.04 4.59
N SER A 59 -39.46 -3.44 5.60
CA SER A 59 -40.85 -3.84 5.47
C SER A 59 -41.73 -2.66 5.06
N ALA A 60 -42.56 -2.87 4.02
CA ALA A 60 -43.53 -1.95 3.50
C ALA A 60 -44.79 -2.75 3.06
N GLU A 61 -45.88 -2.08 2.74
CA GLU A 61 -47.10 -2.77 2.22
C GLU A 61 -46.75 -3.56 0.94
N ARG A 62 -45.85 -3.05 0.14
CA ARG A 62 -45.21 -3.73 -1.01
C ARG A 62 -43.72 -3.48 -0.97
N VAL A 63 -42.96 -4.51 -0.76
CA VAL A 63 -41.48 -4.46 -0.79
C VAL A 63 -41.01 -4.63 -2.23
N ALA A 64 -40.03 -3.85 -2.66
CA ALA A 64 -39.32 -4.08 -3.92
C ALA A 64 -38.66 -5.47 -3.89
N ASP A 65 -38.40 -6.05 -5.06
CA ASP A 65 -37.72 -7.34 -5.15
C ASP A 65 -36.38 -7.30 -4.39
N VAL A 66 -36.21 -8.25 -3.47
CA VAL A 66 -34.92 -8.39 -2.75
C VAL A 66 -33.99 -9.18 -3.65
N VAL A 67 -32.98 -8.51 -4.16
CA VAL A 67 -31.98 -9.13 -5.03
C VAL A 67 -30.89 -9.74 -4.18
N LEU A 68 -30.72 -11.07 -4.26
CA LEU A 68 -29.60 -11.76 -3.64
C LEU A 68 -28.47 -11.95 -4.66
N VAL A 69 -27.27 -11.72 -4.20
CA VAL A 69 -26.05 -11.92 -4.98
C VAL A 69 -25.44 -13.27 -4.58
N PRO A 70 -25.03 -14.13 -5.53
CA PRO A 70 -24.33 -15.36 -5.19
C PRO A 70 -23.16 -15.10 -4.25
N GLU A 71 -22.97 -15.93 -3.23
CA GLU A 71 -21.95 -15.75 -2.21
C GLU A 71 -20.55 -15.68 -2.83
N ALA A 72 -20.30 -16.39 -3.93
CA ALA A 72 -19.06 -16.31 -4.71
C ALA A 72 -18.83 -14.92 -5.35
N VAL A 73 -19.89 -14.15 -5.62
CA VAL A 73 -19.82 -12.77 -6.16
C VAL A 73 -19.86 -11.73 -5.05
N ALA A 74 -20.57 -12.03 -3.98
CA ALA A 74 -20.63 -11.20 -2.77
C ALA A 74 -19.40 -11.33 -1.89
N ALA A 75 -18.62 -12.40 -2.06
CA ALA A 75 -17.28 -12.47 -1.50
C ALA A 75 -16.40 -11.41 -2.22
N GLU A 76 -16.31 -10.26 -1.59
CA GLU A 76 -15.75 -9.00 -2.08
C GLU A 76 -14.31 -9.10 -2.60
N THR A 77 -13.65 -10.24 -2.43
CA THR A 77 -12.26 -10.36 -2.77
C THR A 77 -11.96 -11.76 -3.26
N ILE A 78 -11.54 -11.91 -4.51
CA ILE A 78 -10.73 -13.07 -4.88
C ILE A 78 -9.37 -12.83 -4.24
N THR A 79 -9.27 -13.06 -2.96
CA THR A 79 -7.99 -13.13 -2.28
C THR A 79 -7.41 -14.50 -2.62
N VAL A 80 -6.17 -14.54 -3.04
CA VAL A 80 -5.42 -15.81 -3.21
C VAL A 80 -5.17 -16.48 -1.84
N HIS A 81 -5.66 -15.88 -0.77
CA HIS A 81 -5.67 -16.43 0.58
C HIS A 81 -7.02 -17.13 0.82
N GLY A 82 -7.03 -18.30 1.39
CA GLY A 82 -8.20 -18.87 2.06
C GLY A 82 -8.81 -17.87 3.04
N GLU A 83 -9.78 -18.22 3.85
CA GLU A 83 -10.23 -17.28 4.91
C GLU A 83 -9.02 -16.58 5.50
N ALA A 84 -8.93 -15.26 5.24
CA ALA A 84 -7.73 -14.51 5.63
C ALA A 84 -7.51 -14.75 7.12
N PRO A 85 -6.35 -15.23 7.54
CA PRO A 85 -6.05 -15.32 8.97
C PRO A 85 -6.34 -13.94 9.59
N PRO A 86 -6.79 -13.87 10.83
CA PRO A 86 -7.03 -12.59 11.48
C PRO A 86 -5.80 -11.71 11.28
N PRO A 87 -5.96 -10.42 10.99
CA PRO A 87 -4.83 -9.55 10.66
C PRO A 87 -3.78 -9.60 11.77
N ALA A 88 -2.51 -9.69 11.39
CA ALA A 88 -1.38 -9.65 12.30
C ALA A 88 -1.47 -8.44 13.26
N GLN A 89 -0.86 -8.53 14.44
CA GLN A 89 -0.88 -7.43 15.40
C GLN A 89 -0.21 -6.17 14.82
N GLY A 90 -0.85 -5.02 15.00
CA GLY A 90 -0.45 -3.75 14.38
C GLY A 90 -0.97 -3.58 12.94
N ALA A 91 -1.56 -4.64 12.36
CA ALA A 91 -2.20 -4.55 11.07
C ALA A 91 -3.46 -3.66 11.13
N GLY A 92 -3.61 -2.80 10.14
CA GLY A 92 -4.79 -1.96 9.93
C GLY A 92 -5.49 -2.35 8.64
N LYS A 93 -6.80 -2.56 8.73
CA LYS A 93 -7.67 -2.57 7.57
C LYS A 93 -8.30 -1.19 7.47
N LEU A 94 -8.00 -0.49 6.41
CA LEU A 94 -8.57 0.81 6.10
C LEU A 94 -9.64 0.60 5.03
N ALA A 95 -10.88 0.71 5.43
CA ALA A 95 -11.99 0.70 4.49
C ALA A 95 -12.03 2.02 3.71
N ARG A 96 -12.58 2.00 2.52
CA ARG A 96 -12.76 3.19 1.68
C ARG A 96 -13.37 4.37 2.45
N ALA A 97 -14.38 4.12 3.30
CA ALA A 97 -15.03 5.16 4.08
C ALA A 97 -14.08 5.88 5.07
N ASP A 98 -13.05 5.21 5.55
CA ASP A 98 -12.02 5.79 6.42
C ASP A 98 -11.04 6.64 5.62
N LEU A 99 -10.62 6.13 4.46
CA LEU A 99 -9.72 6.79 3.53
C LEU A 99 -10.28 8.13 3.02
N GLU A 100 -11.58 8.17 2.72
CA GLU A 100 -12.29 9.39 2.26
C GLU A 100 -12.47 10.45 3.37
N ARG A 101 -12.38 10.06 4.64
CA ARG A 101 -12.57 10.96 5.79
C ARG A 101 -11.30 11.54 6.35
N LEU A 102 -10.14 11.00 6.01
CA LEU A 102 -8.87 11.41 6.56
C LEU A 102 -8.41 12.73 5.90
N PRO A 103 -8.25 13.83 6.66
CA PRO A 103 -7.73 15.10 6.15
C PRO A 103 -6.26 15.01 5.75
N GLY A 104 -5.79 15.91 4.90
CA GLY A 104 -4.39 16.02 4.50
C GLY A 104 -3.89 14.91 3.55
N ALA A 105 -4.80 14.06 3.07
CA ALA A 105 -4.47 13.05 2.07
C ALA A 105 -4.68 13.54 0.63
N GLY A 106 -5.21 14.77 0.43
CA GLY A 106 -5.44 15.32 -0.91
C GLY A 106 -6.40 14.50 -1.77
N ASN A 107 -7.32 13.75 -1.16
CA ASN A 107 -8.18 12.75 -1.81
C ASN A 107 -7.39 11.54 -2.39
N ASP A 108 -6.25 11.20 -1.79
CA ASP A 108 -5.44 10.04 -2.13
C ASP A 108 -5.50 9.00 -1.01
N ALA A 109 -6.09 7.84 -1.28
CA ALA A 109 -6.30 6.80 -0.28
C ALA A 109 -4.98 6.19 0.23
N ILE A 110 -3.95 6.11 -0.62
CA ILE A 110 -2.67 5.52 -0.24
C ILE A 110 -1.86 6.48 0.63
N LYS A 111 -1.98 7.80 0.44
CA LYS A 111 -1.42 8.79 1.37
C LYS A 111 -1.99 8.69 2.79
N ALA A 112 -3.16 8.10 2.95
CA ALA A 112 -3.70 7.81 4.28
C ALA A 112 -2.81 6.82 5.07
N LEU A 113 -1.98 6.00 4.41
CA LEU A 113 -0.98 5.15 5.07
C LEU A 113 0.07 5.96 5.86
N GLU A 114 0.34 7.20 5.48
CA GLU A 114 1.25 8.07 6.24
C GLU A 114 0.71 8.40 7.63
N ALA A 115 -0.60 8.19 7.87
CA ALA A 115 -1.20 8.32 9.19
C ALA A 115 -1.13 7.03 10.03
N MET A 116 -0.66 5.90 9.45
CA MET A 116 -0.45 4.67 10.21
C MET A 116 0.76 4.80 11.14
N PRO A 117 0.73 4.15 12.32
CA PRO A 117 1.87 4.21 13.23
C PRO A 117 3.11 3.56 12.58
N GLY A 118 4.26 4.21 12.72
CA GLY A 118 5.54 3.69 12.22
C GLY A 118 5.76 3.79 10.71
N VAL A 119 4.86 4.41 9.96
CA VAL A 119 5.04 4.69 8.52
C VAL A 119 5.67 6.06 8.34
N VAL A 120 6.72 6.12 7.55
CA VAL A 120 7.40 7.36 7.16
C VAL A 120 7.46 7.42 5.64
N ALA A 121 6.99 8.51 5.06
CA ALA A 121 7.25 8.77 3.65
C ALA A 121 8.72 9.14 3.46
N ALA A 122 9.37 8.62 2.41
CA ALA A 122 10.73 8.99 2.09
C ALA A 122 10.82 10.50 1.80
N PRO A 123 11.80 11.21 2.39
CA PRO A 123 11.87 12.67 2.27
C PRO A 123 12.26 13.19 0.87
N MET A 124 12.70 12.30 -0.02
CA MET A 124 13.15 12.65 -1.37
C MET A 124 12.19 12.08 -2.43
N PRO A 125 11.34 12.92 -3.04
CA PRO A 125 10.35 12.46 -4.03
C PRO A 125 10.94 11.80 -5.28
N LEU A 126 12.19 12.07 -5.62
CA LEU A 126 12.84 11.63 -6.86
C LEU A 126 13.68 10.36 -6.72
N ALA A 127 13.99 9.92 -5.51
CA ALA A 127 14.95 8.83 -5.29
C ALA A 127 14.30 7.55 -4.76
N ASP A 128 13.19 7.64 -3.99
CA ASP A 128 12.63 6.49 -3.31
C ASP A 128 11.12 6.73 -3.07
N THR A 129 10.29 6.18 -3.93
CA THR A 129 8.82 6.39 -3.91
C THR A 129 8.08 5.40 -2.99
N GLY A 130 8.80 4.65 -2.16
CA GLY A 130 8.25 3.64 -1.26
C GLY A 130 7.87 4.17 0.13
N LEU A 131 7.44 3.24 0.99
CA LEU A 131 7.11 3.48 2.38
C LEU A 131 8.13 2.82 3.31
N ALA A 132 8.84 3.61 4.10
CA ALA A 132 9.63 3.10 5.21
C ALA A 132 8.70 2.69 6.34
N ILE A 133 8.74 1.43 6.76
CA ILE A 133 7.86 0.86 7.79
C ILE A 133 8.73 0.41 8.97
N ARG A 134 8.43 0.89 10.18
CA ARG A 134 9.14 0.52 11.42
C ARG A 134 10.66 0.72 11.32
N GLY A 135 11.09 1.87 10.80
CA GLY A 135 12.52 2.20 10.68
C GLY A 135 13.31 1.24 9.76
N SER A 136 12.68 0.67 8.76
CA SER A 136 13.30 -0.09 7.68
C SER A 136 13.48 0.76 6.43
N SER A 137 14.24 0.26 5.45
CA SER A 137 14.25 0.84 4.11
C SER A 137 12.90 0.67 3.42
N PRO A 138 12.46 1.61 2.56
CA PRO A 138 11.28 1.43 1.71
C PRO A 138 11.29 0.12 0.91
N GLN A 139 12.46 -0.31 0.44
CA GLN A 139 12.65 -1.54 -0.32
C GLN A 139 12.41 -2.83 0.51
N ASP A 140 12.46 -2.74 1.85
CA ASP A 140 12.19 -3.86 2.75
C ASP A 140 10.73 -4.28 2.80
N SER A 141 9.84 -3.40 2.34
CA SER A 141 8.39 -3.59 2.32
C SER A 141 7.91 -3.89 0.90
N LYS A 142 6.83 -4.64 0.77
CA LYS A 142 6.18 -4.89 -0.52
C LYS A 142 4.83 -4.22 -0.60
N ILE A 143 4.58 -3.63 -1.76
CA ILE A 143 3.31 -2.99 -2.08
C ILE A 143 2.65 -3.79 -3.18
N LEU A 144 1.46 -4.27 -2.87
CA LEU A 144 0.69 -5.16 -3.72
C LEU A 144 -0.62 -4.51 -4.13
N VAL A 145 -1.07 -4.79 -5.32
CA VAL A 145 -2.45 -4.54 -5.77
C VAL A 145 -3.05 -5.87 -6.19
N ASP A 146 -4.17 -6.24 -5.56
CA ASP A 146 -4.80 -7.55 -5.72
C ASP A 146 -3.79 -8.71 -5.63
N ASP A 147 -2.93 -8.68 -4.58
CA ASP A 147 -1.89 -9.66 -4.23
C ASP A 147 -0.65 -9.69 -5.14
N PHE A 148 -0.53 -8.81 -6.11
CA PHE A 148 0.63 -8.75 -7.00
C PHE A 148 1.41 -7.44 -6.83
N GLU A 149 2.72 -7.55 -6.76
CA GLU A 149 3.64 -6.43 -6.59
C GLU A 149 3.55 -5.43 -7.75
N ILE A 150 3.54 -4.14 -7.42
CA ILE A 150 3.57 -3.03 -8.38
C ILE A 150 4.93 -2.32 -8.33
N PRO A 151 5.44 -1.81 -9.47
CA PRO A 151 6.78 -1.25 -9.53
C PRO A 151 6.92 0.12 -8.84
N MET A 152 5.82 0.82 -8.66
CA MET A 152 5.80 2.15 -8.04
C MET A 152 4.48 2.37 -7.31
N LEU A 153 4.52 3.09 -6.20
CA LEU A 153 3.34 3.43 -5.40
C LEU A 153 2.80 4.80 -5.74
N TYR A 154 3.71 5.75 -5.94
CA TYR A 154 3.42 7.14 -6.23
C TYR A 154 3.97 7.54 -7.60
N HIS A 155 3.34 8.52 -8.22
CA HIS A 155 3.90 9.19 -9.40
C HIS A 155 5.20 9.93 -9.06
N VAL A 156 6.01 10.19 -10.08
CA VAL A 156 7.41 10.69 -10.00
C VAL A 156 7.66 11.77 -8.94
N ILE A 157 6.72 12.67 -8.68
CA ILE A 157 6.88 13.73 -7.67
C ILE A 157 6.22 13.39 -6.32
N GLY A 158 5.74 12.16 -6.12
CA GLY A 158 5.21 11.69 -4.84
C GLY A 158 3.90 12.32 -4.37
N PHE A 159 3.26 13.18 -5.16
CA PHE A 159 2.03 13.87 -4.75
C PHE A 159 0.76 13.03 -4.86
N ARG A 160 0.75 12.02 -5.74
CA ARG A 160 -0.40 11.16 -5.98
C ARG A 160 0.03 9.71 -6.14
N SER A 161 -0.80 8.81 -5.64
CA SER A 161 -0.61 7.38 -5.86
C SER A 161 -1.15 6.96 -7.23
N ILE A 162 -0.63 5.86 -7.76
CA ILE A 162 -1.05 5.31 -9.06
C ILE A 162 -2.43 4.65 -9.01
N VAL A 163 -2.97 4.34 -7.83
CA VAL A 163 -4.29 3.75 -7.66
C VAL A 163 -5.27 4.85 -7.23
N PRO A 164 -6.24 5.25 -8.07
CA PRO A 164 -7.26 6.21 -7.69
C PRO A 164 -8.06 5.73 -6.48
N ALA A 165 -8.34 6.63 -5.55
CA ALA A 165 -9.08 6.31 -4.32
C ALA A 165 -10.44 5.66 -4.60
N GLU A 166 -11.09 6.05 -5.70
CA GLU A 166 -12.38 5.53 -6.14
C GLU A 166 -12.34 4.06 -6.53
N ALA A 167 -11.19 3.58 -6.99
CA ALA A 167 -10.99 2.20 -7.43
C ALA A 167 -10.56 1.27 -6.28
N ILE A 168 -10.36 1.81 -5.07
CA ILE A 168 -9.96 1.04 -3.89
C ILE A 168 -11.18 0.63 -3.09
N GLU A 169 -11.26 -0.65 -2.73
CA GLU A 169 -12.22 -1.19 -1.76
C GLU A 169 -11.64 -1.19 -0.35
N GLN A 170 -10.44 -1.73 -0.21
CA GLN A 170 -9.76 -1.91 1.07
C GLN A 170 -8.26 -1.77 0.89
N LEU A 171 -7.61 -1.31 1.94
CA LEU A 171 -6.17 -1.27 2.06
C LEU A 171 -5.76 -2.01 3.33
N ASP A 172 -4.96 -3.06 3.18
CA ASP A 172 -4.38 -3.82 4.26
C ASP A 172 -2.95 -3.35 4.53
N TYR A 173 -2.72 -2.84 5.72
CA TYR A 173 -1.40 -2.46 6.23
C TYR A 173 -0.93 -3.49 7.24
N ILE A 174 0.15 -4.22 6.94
CA ILE A 174 0.71 -5.28 7.77
C ILE A 174 2.19 -4.97 8.03
N PRO A 175 2.51 -4.25 9.12
CA PRO A 175 3.86 -3.74 9.36
C PRO A 175 4.87 -4.81 9.83
N GLY A 176 4.46 -6.06 9.96
CA GLY A 176 5.29 -7.20 10.33
C GLY A 176 4.45 -8.38 10.76
N GLY A 177 5.06 -9.55 10.96
CA GLY A 177 4.34 -10.75 11.34
C GLY A 177 3.39 -11.27 10.24
N PHE A 178 3.66 -10.96 8.97
CA PHE A 178 2.78 -11.33 7.86
C PHE A 178 2.83 -12.82 7.52
N ASP A 179 1.72 -13.30 6.94
CA ASP A 179 1.46 -14.70 6.60
C ASP A 179 2.51 -15.32 5.66
N VAL A 180 2.61 -16.67 5.68
CA VAL A 180 3.53 -17.43 4.82
C VAL A 180 3.26 -17.26 3.33
N ALA A 181 2.05 -16.87 2.94
CA ALA A 181 1.70 -16.62 1.55
C ALA A 181 2.41 -15.40 0.96
N PHE A 182 2.89 -14.46 1.79
CA PHE A 182 3.70 -13.33 1.37
C PHE A 182 5.20 -13.61 1.50
N GLY A 183 5.97 -13.27 0.50
CA GLY A 183 7.43 -13.45 0.49
C GLY A 183 8.18 -12.24 -0.07
N ARG A 184 9.51 -12.38 -0.17
CA ARG A 184 10.40 -11.36 -0.74
C ARG A 184 10.35 -10.00 -0.06
N ALA A 185 9.93 -9.97 1.21
CA ALA A 185 9.89 -8.78 2.06
C ALA A 185 10.51 -9.09 3.41
N SER A 186 11.13 -8.11 4.04
CA SER A 186 11.77 -8.23 5.35
C SER A 186 11.22 -7.26 6.40
N SER A 187 10.27 -6.37 6.03
CA SER A 187 9.63 -5.45 6.95
C SER A 187 8.11 -5.59 6.98
N GLY A 188 7.39 -5.04 6.02
CA GLY A 188 5.94 -5.03 6.02
C GLY A 188 5.33 -5.31 4.63
N ILE A 189 4.02 -5.48 4.63
CA ILE A 189 3.20 -5.64 3.42
C ILE A 189 2.11 -4.58 3.44
N VAL A 190 1.92 -3.93 2.30
CA VAL A 190 0.74 -3.12 1.99
C VAL A 190 0.02 -3.80 0.82
N ASN A 191 -1.21 -4.22 1.02
CA ASN A 191 -2.01 -4.81 -0.06
C ASN A 191 -3.26 -3.96 -0.32
N VAL A 192 -3.38 -3.46 -1.53
CA VAL A 192 -4.52 -2.69 -2.00
C VAL A 192 -5.46 -3.62 -2.72
N THR A 193 -6.66 -3.78 -2.21
CA THR A 193 -7.72 -4.52 -2.90
C THR A 193 -8.51 -3.56 -3.76
N THR A 194 -8.58 -3.84 -5.06
CA THR A 194 -9.39 -3.03 -5.98
C THR A 194 -10.87 -3.33 -5.78
N ARG A 195 -11.70 -2.33 -6.04
CA ARG A 195 -13.15 -2.41 -5.89
C ARG A 195 -13.77 -3.29 -6.97
N PRO A 196 -14.67 -4.22 -6.62
CA PRO A 196 -15.50 -4.89 -7.62
C PRO A 196 -16.46 -3.87 -8.24
N GLY A 197 -16.91 -4.13 -9.47
CA GLY A 197 -18.05 -3.42 -10.03
C GLY A 197 -19.30 -3.70 -9.18
N GLY A 198 -20.21 -2.74 -9.13
CA GLY A 198 -21.44 -2.85 -8.33
C GLY A 198 -22.67 -2.43 -9.13
N GLU A 199 -23.61 -1.74 -8.46
CA GLU A 199 -24.71 -1.07 -9.15
C GLU A 199 -24.16 -0.15 -10.25
N THR A 200 -24.89 -0.05 -11.36
CA THR A 200 -24.48 0.82 -12.47
C THR A 200 -24.33 2.25 -11.96
N ALA A 201 -23.14 2.77 -12.03
CA ALA A 201 -22.79 4.12 -11.62
C ALA A 201 -21.64 4.65 -12.48
N GLN A 202 -21.65 5.94 -12.69
CA GLN A 202 -20.56 6.67 -13.35
C GLN A 202 -20.08 7.76 -12.39
N GLN A 203 -18.78 7.95 -12.33
CA GLN A 203 -18.18 8.99 -11.53
C GLN A 203 -17.21 9.77 -12.40
N ALA A 204 -17.23 11.09 -12.26
CA ALA A 204 -16.22 11.97 -12.82
C ALA A 204 -15.67 12.87 -11.72
N GLU A 205 -14.36 13.05 -11.71
CA GLU A 205 -13.67 13.95 -10.77
C GLU A 205 -12.71 14.84 -11.55
N VAL A 206 -12.64 16.11 -11.15
CA VAL A 206 -11.61 17.06 -11.57
C VAL A 206 -11.07 17.73 -10.32
N SER A 207 -9.76 17.71 -10.18
CA SER A 207 -9.05 18.32 -9.05
C SER A 207 -7.95 19.27 -9.54
N SER A 208 -7.26 19.93 -8.62
CA SER A 208 -6.07 20.72 -8.92
C SER A 208 -4.87 19.90 -9.40
N SER A 209 -4.88 18.58 -9.23
CA SER A 209 -3.80 17.69 -9.64
C SER A 209 -4.14 16.83 -10.86
N ASP A 210 -5.39 16.38 -10.97
CA ASP A 210 -5.81 15.41 -11.99
C ASP A 210 -7.30 15.50 -12.32
N GLY A 211 -7.66 14.85 -13.43
CA GLY A 211 -9.03 14.57 -13.81
C GLY A 211 -9.20 13.09 -14.11
N GLY A 212 -10.31 12.52 -13.65
CA GLY A 212 -10.57 11.09 -13.80
C GLY A 212 -12.03 10.77 -14.02
N VAL A 213 -12.26 9.58 -14.58
CA VAL A 213 -13.59 9.00 -14.76
C VAL A 213 -13.57 7.54 -14.28
N LEU A 214 -14.66 7.11 -13.66
CA LEU A 214 -14.90 5.74 -13.30
C LEU A 214 -16.29 5.33 -13.80
N ALA A 215 -16.36 4.19 -14.45
CA ALA A 215 -17.60 3.55 -14.84
C ALA A 215 -17.66 2.14 -14.26
N GLN A 216 -18.79 1.77 -13.69
CA GLN A 216 -19.03 0.43 -13.18
C GLN A 216 -20.45 -0.03 -13.50
N GLY A 217 -20.67 -1.33 -13.45
CA GLY A 217 -22.00 -1.88 -13.67
C GLY A 217 -22.05 -3.38 -13.48
N LYS A 218 -23.29 -3.90 -13.50
CA LYS A 218 -23.57 -5.33 -13.45
C LYS A 218 -23.43 -5.97 -14.84
N LEU A 219 -22.99 -7.21 -14.84
CA LEU A 219 -23.04 -8.13 -15.96
C LEU A 219 -23.97 -9.29 -15.59
N ALA A 220 -24.41 -10.08 -16.57
CA ALA A 220 -25.05 -11.35 -16.28
C ALA A 220 -24.05 -12.24 -15.52
N HIS A 221 -24.30 -12.57 -14.26
CA HIS A 221 -23.41 -13.32 -13.39
C HIS A 221 -22.10 -12.61 -13.01
N GLY A 222 -22.07 -11.27 -12.98
CA GLY A 222 -20.84 -10.57 -12.65
C GLY A 222 -20.96 -9.05 -12.61
N SER A 223 -19.81 -8.41 -12.64
CA SER A 223 -19.71 -6.95 -12.61
C SER A 223 -18.44 -6.48 -13.33
N TYR A 224 -18.41 -5.21 -13.69
CA TYR A 224 -17.21 -4.56 -14.21
C TYR A 224 -16.96 -3.21 -13.53
N MET A 225 -15.69 -2.82 -13.49
CA MET A 225 -15.23 -1.49 -13.11
C MET A 225 -14.11 -1.08 -14.08
N LEU A 226 -14.20 0.14 -14.59
CA LEU A 226 -13.21 0.78 -15.44
C LEU A 226 -12.91 2.16 -14.86
N ALA A 227 -11.65 2.48 -14.62
CA ALA A 227 -11.20 3.79 -14.20
C ALA A 227 -10.07 4.30 -15.11
N PHE A 228 -10.10 5.58 -15.40
CA PHE A 228 -9.05 6.28 -16.12
C PHE A 228 -8.80 7.63 -15.46
N ARG A 229 -7.53 8.02 -15.33
CA ARG A 229 -7.13 9.29 -14.74
C ARG A 229 -5.94 9.89 -15.51
N ARG A 230 -5.91 11.22 -15.61
CA ARG A 230 -4.80 12.00 -16.16
C ARG A 230 -4.48 13.18 -15.24
N SER A 231 -3.20 13.46 -15.05
CA SER A 231 -2.78 14.70 -14.37
C SER A 231 -3.18 15.93 -15.18
N VAL A 232 -3.47 17.03 -14.49
CA VAL A 232 -3.68 18.37 -15.08
C VAL A 232 -2.62 19.38 -14.61
N ILE A 233 -1.63 18.91 -13.83
CA ILE A 233 -0.54 19.75 -13.30
C ILE A 233 0.23 20.41 -14.44
N ASP A 234 0.45 19.70 -15.54
CA ASP A 234 1.08 20.19 -16.76
C ASP A 234 0.40 21.43 -17.37
N GLN A 235 -0.88 21.62 -17.11
CA GLN A 235 -1.66 22.76 -17.59
C GLN A 235 -1.73 23.90 -16.56
N LEU A 236 -1.75 23.58 -15.27
CA LEU A 236 -1.94 24.55 -14.19
C LEU A 236 -0.62 25.13 -13.67
N LEU A 237 0.43 24.31 -13.54
CA LEU A 237 1.68 24.72 -12.92
C LEU A 237 2.40 25.85 -13.69
N PRO A 238 2.47 25.87 -15.05
CA PRO A 238 3.05 26.98 -15.77
C PRO A 238 2.35 28.32 -15.53
N ALA A 239 1.03 28.29 -15.29
CA ALA A 239 0.25 29.49 -14.99
C ALA A 239 0.39 29.99 -13.53
N LEU A 240 0.90 29.14 -12.64
CA LEU A 240 1.06 29.44 -11.21
C LEU A 240 2.49 29.79 -10.82
N LEU A 241 3.48 29.41 -11.65
CA LEU A 241 4.88 29.69 -11.38
C LEU A 241 5.24 31.13 -11.72
N PRO A 242 5.98 31.83 -10.85
CA PRO A 242 6.50 33.16 -11.16
C PRO A 242 7.51 33.11 -12.30
N ASP A 243 7.50 34.09 -13.20
CA ASP A 243 8.38 34.19 -14.37
C ASP A 243 9.90 34.24 -14.05
N ASN A 244 10.24 34.50 -12.77
CA ASN A 244 11.62 34.60 -12.28
C ASN A 244 12.19 33.30 -11.71
N LEU A 245 11.48 32.19 -11.78
CA LEU A 245 12.03 30.88 -11.42
C LEU A 245 13.00 30.42 -12.51
N ASP A 246 14.23 30.12 -12.10
CA ASP A 246 15.31 29.61 -12.98
C ASP A 246 15.07 28.15 -13.47
N LEU A 247 13.86 27.65 -13.37
CA LEU A 247 13.41 26.37 -13.87
C LEU A 247 12.53 26.58 -15.08
N ALA A 248 13.07 26.40 -16.28
CA ALA A 248 12.24 26.26 -17.47
C ALA A 248 11.63 24.86 -17.49
N LEU A 249 10.41 24.74 -17.00
CA LEU A 249 9.60 23.54 -17.10
C LEU A 249 9.13 23.39 -18.54
N THR A 250 9.79 22.57 -19.34
CA THR A 250 9.36 22.29 -20.71
C THR A 250 8.30 21.21 -20.76
N THR A 251 8.36 20.25 -19.84
CA THR A 251 7.31 19.26 -19.63
C THR A 251 7.10 19.08 -18.14
N VAL A 252 6.05 19.68 -17.64
CA VAL A 252 5.56 19.51 -16.27
C VAL A 252 5.21 18.04 -16.03
N PRO A 253 5.34 17.50 -14.81
CA PRO A 253 4.97 16.13 -14.50
C PRO A 253 3.60 15.77 -15.07
N ARG A 254 3.58 14.76 -15.91
CA ARG A 254 2.36 14.26 -16.52
C ARG A 254 2.25 12.76 -16.30
N TYR A 255 1.08 12.33 -15.86
CA TYR A 255 0.79 10.90 -15.70
C TYR A 255 -0.57 10.51 -16.26
N TYR A 256 -0.68 9.24 -16.61
CA TYR A 256 -1.92 8.57 -16.98
C TYR A 256 -2.03 7.27 -16.20
N ASP A 257 -3.22 7.01 -15.64
CA ASP A 257 -3.54 5.74 -14.98
C ASP A 257 -4.74 5.10 -15.64
N GLN A 258 -4.71 3.79 -15.72
CA GLN A 258 -5.85 3.01 -16.12
C GLN A 258 -6.04 1.80 -15.22
N GLN A 259 -7.30 1.46 -14.94
CA GLN A 259 -7.69 0.26 -14.22
C GLN A 259 -8.92 -0.36 -14.86
N LEU A 260 -8.89 -1.67 -14.97
CA LEU A 260 -10.02 -2.48 -15.38
C LEU A 260 -10.16 -3.64 -14.40
N ARG A 261 -11.36 -3.93 -13.98
CA ARG A 261 -11.69 -5.15 -13.26
C ARG A 261 -13.01 -5.71 -13.76
N ILE A 262 -13.01 -7.00 -14.07
CA ILE A 262 -14.18 -7.77 -14.45
C ILE A 262 -14.24 -8.98 -13.52
N ASP A 263 -15.32 -9.09 -12.76
CA ASP A 263 -15.62 -10.25 -11.93
C ASP A 263 -16.78 -11.01 -12.60
N TYR A 264 -16.66 -12.35 -12.68
CA TYR A 264 -17.65 -13.22 -13.31
C TYR A 264 -17.78 -14.52 -12.52
N ALA A 265 -19.01 -14.87 -12.12
CA ALA A 265 -19.32 -16.10 -11.40
C ALA A 265 -20.19 -17.03 -12.25
N PRO A 266 -19.57 -17.92 -13.05
CA PRO A 266 -20.32 -18.87 -13.91
C PRO A 266 -21.15 -19.87 -13.11
N SER A 267 -20.82 -20.08 -11.85
CA SER A 267 -21.56 -20.95 -10.92
C SER A 267 -21.31 -20.54 -9.46
N ARG A 268 -22.06 -21.13 -8.52
CA ARG A 268 -21.83 -20.93 -7.07
C ARG A 268 -20.44 -21.39 -6.59
N ARG A 269 -19.78 -22.24 -7.35
CA ARG A 269 -18.46 -22.82 -6.99
C ARG A 269 -17.29 -21.99 -7.56
N TRP A 270 -17.50 -21.26 -8.63
CA TRP A 270 -16.45 -20.56 -9.37
C TRP A 270 -16.67 -19.06 -9.38
N ALA A 271 -15.64 -18.33 -9.02
CA ALA A 271 -15.53 -16.91 -9.26
C ALA A 271 -14.25 -16.62 -10.06
N LEU A 272 -14.38 -15.92 -11.18
CA LEU A 272 -13.30 -15.56 -12.08
C LEU A 272 -13.11 -14.05 -12.04
N ARG A 273 -11.87 -13.61 -12.13
CA ARG A 273 -11.51 -12.20 -12.23
C ARG A 273 -10.52 -11.98 -13.37
N LEU A 274 -10.74 -10.95 -14.14
CA LEU A 274 -9.75 -10.35 -15.02
C LEU A 274 -9.55 -8.90 -14.58
N SER A 275 -8.31 -8.52 -14.31
CA SER A 275 -7.97 -7.14 -13.93
C SER A 275 -6.77 -6.63 -14.70
N SER A 276 -6.70 -5.32 -14.89
CA SER A 276 -5.59 -4.60 -15.49
C SER A 276 -5.32 -3.33 -14.70
N LEU A 277 -4.04 -3.03 -14.48
CA LEU A 277 -3.55 -1.81 -13.85
C LEU A 277 -2.35 -1.30 -14.66
N GLY A 278 -2.36 -0.04 -15.04
CA GLY A 278 -1.24 0.58 -15.75
C GLY A 278 -1.07 2.05 -15.40
N SER A 279 0.17 2.51 -15.49
CA SER A 279 0.57 3.92 -15.34
C SER A 279 1.65 4.28 -16.35
N ASP A 280 1.67 5.54 -16.79
CA ASP A 280 2.70 6.14 -17.65
C ASP A 280 3.00 7.56 -17.16
N ASP A 281 4.15 7.72 -16.52
CA ASP A 281 4.63 8.94 -15.89
C ASP A 281 5.75 9.55 -16.71
N VAL A 282 5.72 10.86 -16.90
CA VAL A 282 6.80 11.62 -17.56
C VAL A 282 7.09 12.88 -16.77
N LEU A 283 8.38 13.10 -16.50
CA LEU A 283 8.93 14.37 -15.98
C LEU A 283 10.05 14.82 -16.90
N GLU A 284 10.02 16.06 -17.35
CA GLU A 284 11.14 16.65 -18.11
C GLU A 284 11.37 18.08 -17.62
N LEU A 285 12.55 18.32 -17.10
CA LEU A 285 12.99 19.60 -16.56
C LEU A 285 14.19 20.12 -17.34
N TYR A 286 14.21 21.42 -17.61
CA TYR A 286 15.39 22.11 -18.11
C TYR A 286 15.80 23.18 -17.09
N THR A 287 17.08 23.26 -16.78
CA THR A 287 17.64 24.33 -15.96
C THR A 287 18.26 25.38 -16.85
N THR A 288 18.06 26.67 -16.51
CA THR A 288 18.59 27.80 -17.28
C THR A 288 19.97 28.22 -16.82
N LYS A 289 20.46 27.72 -15.65
CA LYS A 289 21.67 28.21 -14.96
C LYS A 289 22.95 27.49 -15.33
N THR A 290 22.90 26.34 -15.96
CA THR A 290 24.06 25.51 -16.30
C THR A 290 24.41 25.55 -17.79
N GLU A 291 25.64 25.20 -18.15
CA GLU A 291 26.07 25.09 -19.54
C GLU A 291 25.25 24.05 -20.32
N ALA A 292 25.24 24.13 -21.65
CA ALA A 292 24.26 23.48 -22.51
C ALA A 292 24.17 21.95 -22.38
N ALA A 293 25.23 21.27 -21.89
CA ALA A 293 25.27 19.83 -21.77
C ALA A 293 24.43 19.25 -20.61
N ASP A 294 24.13 20.05 -19.57
CA ASP A 294 23.52 19.60 -18.32
C ASP A 294 22.07 20.05 -18.10
N LYS A 295 21.49 20.65 -19.10
CA LYS A 295 20.20 21.35 -18.94
C LYS A 295 19.01 20.44 -18.81
N ARG A 296 19.10 19.17 -19.21
CA ARG A 296 17.95 18.28 -19.30
C ARG A 296 17.97 17.23 -18.20
N LEU A 297 16.87 17.13 -17.45
CA LEU A 297 16.50 15.98 -16.66
C LEU A 297 15.24 15.38 -17.28
N TYR A 298 15.31 14.12 -17.69
CA TYR A 298 14.16 13.37 -18.19
C TYR A 298 13.98 12.10 -17.39
N ASP A 299 12.75 11.87 -16.91
CA ASP A 299 12.35 10.63 -16.27
C ASP A 299 11.04 10.16 -16.89
N ARG A 300 10.98 8.90 -17.27
CA ARG A 300 9.75 8.24 -17.68
C ARG A 300 9.67 6.86 -17.08
N THR A 301 8.64 6.62 -16.27
CA THR A 301 8.31 5.29 -15.76
C THR A 301 6.93 4.88 -16.23
N ARG A 302 6.82 3.70 -16.84
CA ARG A 302 5.57 3.14 -17.31
C ARG A 302 5.48 1.65 -17.04
N PHE A 303 4.27 1.20 -16.76
CA PHE A 303 3.99 -0.23 -16.67
C PHE A 303 2.55 -0.56 -17.03
N LEU A 304 2.34 -1.82 -17.39
CA LEU A 304 1.03 -2.44 -17.55
C LEU A 304 1.07 -3.83 -16.93
N ARG A 305 0.16 -4.10 -15.98
CA ARG A 305 -0.07 -5.41 -15.38
C ARG A 305 -1.45 -5.91 -15.78
N VAL A 306 -1.53 -7.16 -16.18
CA VAL A 306 -2.78 -7.88 -16.47
C VAL A 306 -2.81 -9.15 -15.62
N THR A 307 -3.88 -9.36 -14.88
CA THR A 307 -4.04 -10.50 -13.98
C THR A 307 -5.34 -11.24 -14.27
N ALA A 308 -5.26 -12.54 -14.47
CA ALA A 308 -6.39 -13.45 -14.50
C ALA A 308 -6.37 -14.32 -13.24
N ALA A 309 -7.48 -14.38 -12.51
CA ALA A 309 -7.60 -15.18 -11.30
C ALA A 309 -8.88 -16.00 -11.30
N ALA A 310 -8.85 -17.16 -10.66
CA ALA A 310 -9.97 -18.06 -10.48
C ALA A 310 -10.01 -18.56 -9.03
N ARG A 311 -11.17 -18.46 -8.42
CA ARG A 311 -11.45 -19.03 -7.11
C ARG A 311 -12.47 -20.16 -7.24
N TYR A 312 -12.19 -21.27 -6.59
CA TYR A 312 -13.09 -22.39 -6.45
C TYR A 312 -13.41 -22.61 -4.98
N HIS A 313 -14.70 -22.81 -4.67
CA HIS A 313 -15.16 -23.17 -3.34
C HIS A 313 -16.22 -24.28 -3.44
N ASP A 314 -16.01 -25.38 -2.73
CA ASP A 314 -16.95 -26.50 -2.67
C ASP A 314 -16.86 -27.22 -1.32
N GLY A 315 -17.85 -27.01 -0.46
CA GLY A 315 -17.85 -27.53 0.90
C GLY A 315 -16.60 -27.09 1.68
N PRO A 316 -15.77 -28.04 2.18
CA PRO A 316 -14.59 -27.70 2.96
C PRO A 316 -13.37 -27.28 2.13
N TRP A 317 -13.45 -27.34 0.79
CA TRP A 317 -12.33 -27.07 -0.09
C TRP A 317 -12.39 -25.68 -0.71
N THR A 318 -11.25 -25.03 -0.72
CA THR A 318 -11.02 -23.79 -1.48
C THR A 318 -9.80 -23.96 -2.37
N ALA A 319 -9.84 -23.42 -3.59
CA ALA A 319 -8.66 -23.30 -4.43
C ALA A 319 -8.62 -21.92 -5.07
N ASN A 320 -7.46 -21.30 -5.07
CA ASN A 320 -7.20 -20.02 -5.68
C ASN A 320 -6.08 -20.18 -6.70
N LEU A 321 -6.29 -19.70 -7.91
CA LEU A 321 -5.32 -19.72 -9.01
C LEU A 321 -5.21 -18.29 -9.55
N ALA A 322 -4.01 -17.82 -9.82
CA ALA A 322 -3.81 -16.54 -10.46
C ALA A 322 -2.59 -16.56 -11.39
N LEU A 323 -2.73 -15.88 -12.52
CA LEU A 323 -1.68 -15.63 -13.49
C LEU A 323 -1.60 -14.15 -13.76
N SER A 324 -0.45 -13.54 -13.54
CA SER A 324 -0.23 -12.10 -13.73
C SER A 324 0.96 -11.86 -14.64
N GLY A 325 0.76 -11.10 -15.71
CA GLY A 325 1.82 -10.59 -16.57
C GLY A 325 2.06 -9.11 -16.31
N ILE A 326 3.32 -8.69 -16.33
CA ILE A 326 3.72 -7.29 -16.23
C ILE A 326 4.68 -6.94 -17.36
N ALA A 327 4.50 -5.76 -17.94
CA ALA A 327 5.50 -5.08 -18.76
C ALA A 327 5.80 -3.74 -18.11
N GLN A 328 7.08 -3.49 -17.78
CA GLN A 328 7.51 -2.24 -17.15
C GLN A 328 8.79 -1.70 -17.77
N GLN A 329 8.92 -0.40 -17.80
CA GLN A 329 10.10 0.31 -18.27
C GLN A 329 10.29 1.60 -17.49
N THR A 330 11.55 1.88 -17.12
CA THR A 330 12.00 3.17 -16.59
C THR A 330 13.13 3.69 -17.48
N VAL A 331 13.04 4.97 -17.83
CA VAL A 331 14.09 5.70 -18.58
C VAL A 331 14.39 6.97 -17.77
N PHE A 332 15.62 7.12 -17.37
CA PHE A 332 16.13 8.32 -16.71
C PHE A 332 17.32 8.85 -17.51
N GLU A 333 17.37 10.14 -17.79
CA GLU A 333 18.47 10.81 -18.49
C GLU A 333 18.76 12.13 -17.78
N ARG A 334 20.04 12.41 -17.57
CA ARG A 334 20.50 13.67 -17.03
C ARG A 334 21.69 14.18 -17.86
N GLY A 335 21.52 15.35 -18.46
CA GLY A 335 22.48 15.88 -19.42
C GLY A 335 22.66 14.92 -20.60
N VAL A 336 23.90 14.81 -21.08
CA VAL A 336 24.27 13.98 -22.24
C VAL A 336 24.99 12.70 -21.85
N MET A 337 25.46 12.59 -20.61
CA MET A 337 26.32 11.48 -20.16
C MET A 337 25.59 10.48 -19.26
N GLN A 338 24.72 10.96 -18.38
CA GLN A 338 24.06 10.09 -17.40
C GLN A 338 22.74 9.55 -17.94
N HIS A 339 22.60 8.25 -17.92
CA HIS A 339 21.36 7.59 -18.32
C HIS A 339 21.14 6.29 -17.54
N LEU A 340 19.88 5.92 -17.43
CA LEU A 340 19.41 4.62 -16.95
C LEU A 340 18.21 4.20 -17.80
N THR A 341 18.30 3.07 -18.45
CA THR A 341 17.15 2.42 -19.07
C THR A 341 16.97 1.02 -18.50
N VAL A 342 15.84 0.78 -17.92
CA VAL A 342 15.46 -0.51 -17.34
C VAL A 342 14.18 -0.98 -18.00
N ALA A 343 14.16 -2.21 -18.51
CA ALA A 343 12.92 -2.88 -18.92
C ALA A 343 12.85 -4.27 -18.28
N SER A 344 11.78 -4.55 -17.57
CA SER A 344 11.60 -5.79 -16.80
C SER A 344 10.22 -6.41 -17.04
N PRO A 345 9.96 -7.00 -18.22
CA PRO A 345 8.77 -7.82 -18.40
C PRO A 345 8.86 -9.09 -17.55
N GLY A 346 7.70 -9.53 -17.03
CA GLY A 346 7.65 -10.70 -16.18
C GLY A 346 6.27 -11.34 -16.12
N VAL A 347 6.26 -12.59 -15.65
CA VAL A 347 5.04 -13.37 -15.42
C VAL A 347 5.12 -14.01 -14.03
N THR A 348 4.03 -13.95 -13.28
CA THR A 348 3.89 -14.60 -11.98
C THR A 348 2.67 -15.51 -12.01
N ALA A 349 2.85 -16.79 -11.72
CA ALA A 349 1.79 -17.75 -11.49
C ALA A 349 1.72 -18.11 -10.01
N ARG A 350 0.52 -18.13 -9.44
CA ARG A 350 0.29 -18.41 -8.02
C ARG A 350 -0.89 -19.34 -7.86
N ALA A 351 -0.76 -20.31 -6.96
CA ALA A 351 -1.83 -21.25 -6.64
C ALA A 351 -1.86 -21.51 -5.13
N GLU A 352 -3.04 -21.64 -4.56
CA GLU A 352 -3.24 -22.07 -3.19
C GLU A 352 -4.45 -23.00 -3.09
N LEU A 353 -4.30 -24.10 -2.37
CA LEU A 353 -5.35 -25.05 -2.00
C LEU A 353 -5.58 -24.95 -0.49
N GLY A 354 -6.84 -24.80 -0.08
CA GLY A 354 -7.25 -24.77 1.31
C GLY A 354 -8.26 -25.88 1.64
N ARG A 355 -8.24 -26.33 2.88
CA ARG A 355 -9.24 -27.22 3.43
C ARG A 355 -9.59 -26.84 4.86
N THR A 356 -10.87 -26.73 5.14
CA THR A 356 -11.39 -26.61 6.50
C THR A 356 -11.83 -27.99 6.98
N PHE A 357 -11.39 -28.37 8.16
CA PHE A 357 -11.78 -29.63 8.79
C PHE A 357 -12.86 -29.35 9.83
N GLY A 358 -13.72 -30.33 10.06
CA GLY A 358 -14.68 -30.29 11.16
C GLY A 358 -13.98 -30.31 12.54
N ASP A 359 -14.76 -30.06 13.57
CA ASP A 359 -14.30 -30.07 14.95
C ASP A 359 -13.80 -31.45 15.36
N ALA A 360 -12.60 -31.50 15.96
CA ALA A 360 -12.00 -32.74 16.44
C ALA A 360 -11.11 -32.48 17.67
N ALA A 361 -11.23 -33.33 18.68
CA ALA A 361 -10.37 -33.34 19.89
C ALA A 361 -10.35 -31.96 20.65
N GLY A 362 -11.46 -31.22 20.64
CA GLY A 362 -11.54 -29.89 21.27
C GLY A 362 -10.93 -28.75 20.43
N LEU A 363 -10.49 -29.03 19.22
CA LEU A 363 -10.07 -28.06 18.23
C LEU A 363 -11.24 -27.74 17.30
N HIS A 364 -11.41 -26.46 17.01
CA HIS A 364 -12.42 -25.92 16.10
C HIS A 364 -11.74 -25.16 14.96
N ASP A 365 -12.45 -24.95 13.85
CA ASP A 365 -11.96 -24.18 12.70
C ASP A 365 -10.56 -24.62 12.24
N VAL A 366 -10.30 -25.92 12.23
CA VAL A 366 -9.02 -26.43 11.77
C VAL A 366 -8.91 -26.21 10.27
N THR A 367 -7.94 -25.41 9.87
CA THR A 367 -7.68 -25.07 8.46
C THR A 367 -6.29 -25.52 8.06
N TRP A 368 -6.17 -26.03 6.86
CA TRP A 368 -4.89 -26.31 6.22
C TRP A 368 -4.83 -25.59 4.88
N ARG A 369 -3.68 -25.00 4.59
CA ARG A 369 -3.39 -24.36 3.31
C ARG A 369 -2.06 -24.84 2.77
N LEU A 370 -2.00 -25.05 1.46
CA LEU A 370 -0.81 -25.38 0.69
C LEU A 370 -0.79 -24.47 -0.55
N GLY A 371 0.31 -23.78 -0.78
CA GLY A 371 0.42 -22.90 -1.94
C GLY A 371 1.79 -22.90 -2.56
N GLY A 372 1.87 -22.31 -3.73
CA GLY A 372 3.10 -22.12 -4.48
C GLY A 372 3.03 -20.91 -5.41
N GLU A 373 4.19 -20.38 -5.73
CA GLU A 373 4.37 -19.23 -6.62
C GLU A 373 5.59 -19.45 -7.50
N VAL A 374 5.46 -19.13 -8.77
CA VAL A 374 6.55 -19.06 -9.73
C VAL A 374 6.53 -17.69 -10.36
N ALA A 375 7.62 -16.94 -10.19
CA ALA A 375 7.81 -15.63 -10.79
C ALA A 375 9.02 -15.68 -11.74
N VAL A 376 8.83 -15.28 -12.98
CA VAL A 376 9.91 -15.23 -13.99
C VAL A 376 9.90 -13.85 -14.61
N SER A 377 11.02 -13.16 -14.55
CA SER A 377 11.22 -11.87 -15.23
C SER A 377 12.52 -11.88 -16.04
N ARG A 378 12.54 -11.02 -17.06
CA ARG A 378 13.75 -10.70 -17.83
C ARG A 378 14.01 -9.22 -17.70
N SER A 379 15.03 -8.86 -16.93
CA SER A 379 15.43 -7.46 -16.75
C SER A 379 16.57 -7.13 -17.70
N SER A 380 16.38 -6.11 -18.55
CA SER A 380 17.44 -5.48 -19.33
C SER A 380 17.78 -4.13 -18.70
N LEU A 381 19.07 -3.88 -18.58
CA LEU A 381 19.62 -2.70 -17.92
C LEU A 381 20.70 -2.09 -18.81
N ASP A 382 20.60 -0.80 -19.04
CA ASP A 382 21.59 0.03 -19.70
C ASP A 382 21.77 1.30 -18.87
N LEU A 383 22.92 1.46 -18.25
CA LEU A 383 23.17 2.59 -17.36
C LEU A 383 24.59 3.14 -17.48
N ALA A 384 24.67 4.44 -17.30
CA ALA A 384 25.87 5.19 -16.98
C ALA A 384 25.50 6.27 -15.97
N LEU A 385 25.81 6.05 -14.71
CA LEU A 385 25.41 6.89 -13.58
C LEU A 385 26.58 7.05 -12.60
N PRO A 386 26.53 8.03 -11.69
CA PRO A 386 27.39 8.04 -10.51
C PRO A 386 27.21 6.75 -9.71
N GLN A 387 28.27 6.31 -9.06
CA GLN A 387 28.18 5.18 -8.14
C GLN A 387 27.23 5.50 -6.98
N ASP A 388 26.36 4.54 -6.63
CA ASP A 388 25.44 4.68 -5.51
C ASP A 388 26.14 5.06 -4.22
N ARG A 389 25.52 5.96 -3.46
CA ARG A 389 26.03 6.39 -2.16
C ARG A 389 25.97 5.25 -1.15
N ARG A 390 26.89 5.29 -0.18
CA ARG A 390 26.78 4.42 1.01
C ARG A 390 25.62 4.88 1.88
N GLU A 391 25.02 3.97 2.62
CA GLU A 391 24.08 4.34 3.67
C GLU A 391 24.67 5.41 4.59
N GLY A 392 23.88 6.46 4.86
CA GLY A 392 24.29 7.58 5.69
C GLY A 392 25.22 8.60 5.01
N GLU A 393 25.69 8.38 3.79
CA GLU A 393 26.50 9.35 3.06
C GLU A 393 25.63 10.52 2.57
N PRO A 394 26.02 11.79 2.81
CA PRO A 394 25.30 12.95 2.32
C PRO A 394 25.22 12.99 0.81
N ALA A 395 24.25 13.72 0.27
CA ALA A 395 24.20 14.02 -1.14
C ALA A 395 25.47 14.78 -1.55
N ARG A 396 26.20 14.24 -2.52
CA ARG A 396 27.33 14.94 -3.12
C ARG A 396 26.81 16.09 -3.98
N PRO A 397 27.57 17.19 -4.11
CA PRO A 397 27.32 18.14 -5.18
C PRO A 397 27.29 17.41 -6.52
N ASP A 398 26.34 17.79 -7.34
CA ASP A 398 26.15 17.16 -8.64
C ASP A 398 27.38 17.30 -9.54
N ASP A 399 27.94 16.18 -9.96
CA ASP A 399 28.88 16.10 -11.08
C ASP A 399 28.18 15.41 -12.26
N PRO A 400 27.75 16.15 -13.27
CA PRO A 400 27.02 15.60 -14.40
C PRO A 400 27.89 14.72 -15.32
N MET A 401 29.20 14.75 -15.14
CA MET A 401 30.15 13.93 -15.89
C MET A 401 30.52 12.63 -15.18
N ASP A 402 30.10 12.45 -13.92
CA ASP A 402 30.33 11.22 -13.17
C ASP A 402 29.50 10.07 -13.74
N THR A 403 30.12 9.14 -14.40
CA THR A 403 29.57 7.90 -14.94
C THR A 403 30.33 6.68 -14.43
N SER A 404 30.76 6.72 -13.18
CA SER A 404 31.64 5.70 -12.58
C SER A 404 30.99 4.31 -12.50
N ALA A 405 29.66 4.23 -12.49
CA ALA A 405 28.92 2.98 -12.61
C ALA A 405 28.35 2.84 -14.01
N THR A 406 28.87 1.90 -14.80
CA THR A 406 28.35 1.57 -16.14
C THR A 406 27.99 0.11 -16.25
N TYR A 407 26.87 -0.18 -16.87
CA TYR A 407 26.44 -1.55 -17.15
C TYR A 407 25.53 -1.61 -18.37
N HIS A 408 25.75 -2.65 -19.19
CA HIS A 408 24.86 -2.99 -20.30
C HIS A 408 24.63 -4.50 -20.35
N GLY A 409 23.40 -4.96 -20.22
CA GLY A 409 23.10 -6.38 -20.26
C GLY A 409 21.65 -6.74 -19.93
N ALA A 410 21.38 -8.02 -19.92
CA ALA A 410 20.07 -8.55 -19.52
C ALA A 410 20.22 -9.83 -18.71
N ILE A 411 19.32 -10.01 -17.73
CA ILE A 411 19.31 -11.16 -16.84
C ILE A 411 17.91 -11.77 -16.74
N TRP A 412 17.85 -13.08 -16.65
CA TRP A 412 16.65 -13.83 -16.28
C TRP A 412 16.61 -14.05 -14.78
N SER A 413 15.46 -13.83 -14.17
CA SER A 413 15.25 -13.97 -12.73
C SER A 413 14.06 -14.89 -12.49
N PRO A 414 14.25 -16.22 -12.46
CA PRO A 414 13.23 -17.14 -12.00
C PRO A 414 13.30 -17.26 -10.46
N ASP A 415 12.18 -17.03 -9.79
CA ASP A 415 12.01 -17.24 -8.36
C ASP A 415 10.89 -18.28 -8.13
N PHE A 416 11.11 -19.17 -7.19
CA PHE A 416 10.15 -20.20 -6.82
C PHE A 416 9.83 -20.12 -5.35
N ALA A 417 8.55 -20.30 -5.02
CA ALA A 417 8.12 -20.35 -3.63
C ALA A 417 7.08 -21.45 -3.42
N ALA A 418 7.13 -22.07 -2.24
CA ALA A 418 6.09 -22.96 -1.76
C ALA A 418 5.82 -22.68 -0.28
N TRP A 419 4.60 -22.88 0.17
CA TRP A 419 4.25 -22.69 1.59
C TRP A 419 3.16 -23.65 2.02
N THR A 420 3.13 -23.92 3.32
CA THR A 420 2.00 -24.58 3.97
C THR A 420 1.74 -23.95 5.32
N ALA A 421 0.48 -23.90 5.72
CA ALA A 421 0.05 -23.39 7.01
C ALA A 421 -1.08 -24.20 7.60
N LEU A 422 -1.08 -24.31 8.92
CA LEU A 422 -2.15 -24.90 9.72
C LEU A 422 -2.68 -23.84 10.67
N GLY A 423 -3.99 -23.71 10.75
CA GLY A 423 -4.69 -22.87 11.72
C GLY A 423 -5.65 -23.72 12.54
N ALA A 424 -5.77 -23.45 13.83
CA ALA A 424 -6.73 -24.11 14.71
C ALA A 424 -7.15 -23.18 15.84
N SER A 425 -8.42 -23.29 16.24
CA SER A 425 -8.96 -22.64 17.44
C SER A 425 -9.11 -23.66 18.55
N LEU A 426 -8.65 -23.34 19.77
CA LEU A 426 -8.85 -24.14 20.97
C LEU A 426 -9.88 -23.43 21.87
N GLY A 427 -11.09 -23.97 21.85
CA GLY A 427 -12.27 -23.27 22.38
C GLY A 427 -12.45 -21.91 21.72
N ASP A 428 -13.23 -21.03 22.33
CA ASP A 428 -13.55 -19.68 21.81
C ASP A 428 -12.45 -18.63 22.10
N ARG A 429 -11.34 -19.02 22.71
CA ARG A 429 -10.37 -18.07 23.25
C ARG A 429 -9.01 -18.08 22.59
N LEU A 430 -8.57 -19.21 22.08
CA LEU A 430 -7.24 -19.35 21.54
C LEU A 430 -7.31 -19.69 20.05
N ARG A 431 -6.58 -18.98 19.21
CA ARG A 431 -6.34 -19.34 17.81
C ARG A 431 -4.84 -19.38 17.58
N LEU A 432 -4.35 -20.49 17.06
CA LEU A 432 -2.96 -20.68 16.65
C LEU A 432 -2.93 -20.83 15.12
N THR A 433 -2.00 -20.13 14.48
CA THR A 433 -1.65 -20.33 13.07
C THR A 433 -0.16 -20.55 13.01
N ALA A 434 0.29 -21.63 12.38
CA ALA A 434 1.71 -21.94 12.17
C ALA A 434 1.91 -22.39 10.72
N GLY A 435 3.00 -21.95 10.12
CA GLY A 435 3.30 -22.32 8.75
C GLY A 435 4.78 -22.15 8.42
N VAL A 436 5.15 -22.64 7.26
CA VAL A 436 6.50 -22.53 6.72
C VAL A 436 6.41 -22.15 5.25
N ARG A 437 7.29 -21.25 4.85
CA ARG A 437 7.53 -20.84 3.47
C ARG A 437 8.93 -21.26 3.04
N PHE A 438 9.03 -21.72 1.83
CA PHE A 438 10.27 -22.04 1.14
C PHE A 438 10.40 -21.12 -0.05
N ASP A 439 11.52 -20.41 -0.19
CA ASP A 439 11.86 -19.62 -1.38
C ASP A 439 13.17 -20.14 -1.97
N ALA A 440 13.23 -20.24 -3.28
CA ALA A 440 14.44 -20.46 -4.04
C ALA A 440 14.67 -19.26 -4.96
N PHE A 441 15.72 -18.52 -4.68
CA PHE A 441 16.18 -17.37 -5.46
C PHE A 441 17.30 -17.85 -6.38
N GLU A 442 16.96 -18.12 -7.64
CA GLU A 442 17.89 -18.78 -8.58
C GLU A 442 19.12 -17.92 -8.83
N ARG A 443 18.97 -16.62 -8.92
CA ARG A 443 20.09 -15.71 -9.21
C ARG A 443 21.15 -15.66 -8.10
N THR A 444 20.71 -15.64 -6.84
CA THR A 444 21.62 -15.62 -5.68
C THR A 444 21.98 -17.02 -5.19
N HIS A 445 21.50 -18.06 -5.88
CA HIS A 445 21.64 -19.47 -5.48
C HIS A 445 21.27 -19.71 -3.99
N ASP A 446 20.31 -18.93 -3.46
CA ASP A 446 19.91 -19.00 -2.06
C ASP A 446 18.58 -19.74 -1.90
N PHE A 447 18.57 -20.71 -0.99
CA PHE A 447 17.38 -21.44 -0.59
C PHE A 447 17.02 -21.05 0.84
N ALA A 448 15.79 -20.58 1.04
CA ALA A 448 15.33 -20.02 2.29
C ALA A 448 14.18 -20.82 2.90
N VAL A 449 14.32 -21.20 4.16
CA VAL A 449 13.25 -21.78 4.99
C VAL A 449 12.79 -20.70 5.98
N GLN A 450 11.49 -20.39 5.97
CA GLN A 450 10.93 -19.26 6.70
C GLN A 450 9.73 -19.72 7.54
N PRO A 451 9.96 -20.27 8.75
CA PRO A 451 8.88 -20.58 9.68
C PRO A 451 8.23 -19.31 10.20
N ARG A 452 6.91 -19.32 10.37
CA ARG A 452 6.11 -18.22 10.90
C ARG A 452 4.98 -18.76 11.75
N GLY A 453 4.61 -18.02 12.79
CA GLY A 453 3.52 -18.38 13.65
C GLY A 453 2.83 -17.17 14.24
N GLU A 454 1.55 -17.31 14.51
CA GLU A 454 0.72 -16.32 15.20
C GLU A 454 -0.16 -17.01 16.24
N LEU A 455 -0.23 -16.41 17.42
CA LEU A 455 -1.13 -16.79 18.49
C LEU A 455 -2.05 -15.61 18.81
N ALA A 456 -3.36 -15.81 18.67
CA ALA A 456 -4.37 -14.86 19.09
C ALA A 456 -5.09 -15.40 20.33
N ILE A 457 -5.25 -14.54 21.34
CA ILE A 457 -5.86 -14.86 22.63
C ILE A 457 -6.97 -13.87 22.92
N LYS A 458 -8.20 -14.34 22.98
CA LYS A 458 -9.35 -13.55 23.41
C LYS A 458 -9.39 -13.52 24.94
N LEU A 459 -8.81 -12.46 25.52
CA LEU A 459 -8.71 -12.27 26.98
C LEU A 459 -10.09 -11.94 27.60
N ALA A 460 -10.90 -11.19 26.86
CA ALA A 460 -12.28 -10.82 27.23
C ALA A 460 -13.09 -10.60 25.94
N PRO A 461 -14.42 -10.46 25.99
CA PRO A 461 -15.26 -10.28 24.78
C PRO A 461 -14.80 -9.15 23.84
N ARG A 462 -14.16 -8.13 24.38
CA ARG A 462 -13.69 -6.93 23.65
C ARG A 462 -12.17 -6.70 23.78
N ILE A 463 -11.42 -7.70 24.21
CA ILE A 463 -9.98 -7.62 24.40
C ILE A 463 -9.31 -8.83 23.77
N THR A 464 -8.49 -8.59 22.76
CA THR A 464 -7.71 -9.64 22.08
C THR A 464 -6.23 -9.31 22.14
N ALA A 465 -5.43 -10.23 22.65
CA ALA A 465 -3.96 -10.18 22.55
C ALA A 465 -3.51 -11.03 21.35
N ARG A 466 -2.41 -10.59 20.71
CA ARG A 466 -1.76 -11.32 19.63
C ARG A 466 -0.26 -11.34 19.81
N LEU A 467 0.36 -12.44 19.40
CA LEU A 467 1.80 -12.60 19.34
C LEU A 467 2.14 -13.27 18.01
N SER A 468 3.04 -12.69 17.25
CA SER A 468 3.56 -13.28 16.02
C SER A 468 5.08 -13.31 16.01
N ALA A 469 5.64 -14.39 15.46
CA ALA A 469 7.07 -14.54 15.27
C ALA A 469 7.34 -15.19 13.91
N GLY A 470 8.42 -14.77 13.24
CA GLY A 470 8.73 -15.35 11.93
C GLY A 470 10.11 -14.99 11.41
N ALA A 471 10.56 -15.82 10.48
CA ALA A 471 11.73 -15.59 9.66
C ALA A 471 11.32 -15.11 8.27
N TYR A 472 12.08 -14.17 7.73
CA TYR A 472 11.79 -13.48 6.47
C TYR A 472 13.05 -13.32 5.65
N ARG A 473 12.90 -13.31 4.31
CA ARG A 473 13.99 -13.12 3.35
C ARG A 473 13.61 -12.09 2.32
N ARG A 474 14.60 -11.27 1.93
CA ARG A 474 14.50 -10.33 0.83
C ARG A 474 15.72 -10.53 -0.09
N PRO A 475 15.53 -10.93 -1.35
CA PRO A 475 16.63 -10.95 -2.31
C PRO A 475 17.10 -9.51 -2.57
N PRO A 476 18.36 -9.31 -3.01
CA PRO A 476 18.83 -8.03 -3.48
C PRO A 476 17.96 -7.51 -4.64
N GLU A 477 17.92 -6.20 -4.84
CA GLU A 477 17.35 -5.62 -6.06
C GLU A 477 18.22 -6.03 -7.27
N TYR A 478 17.59 -6.28 -8.41
CA TYR A 478 18.30 -6.79 -9.58
C TYR A 478 19.42 -5.85 -10.07
N GLN A 479 19.28 -4.51 -9.90
CA GLN A 479 20.35 -3.55 -10.21
C GLN A 479 21.60 -3.79 -9.34
N THR A 480 21.38 -4.01 -8.06
CA THR A 480 22.44 -4.29 -7.09
C THR A 480 23.14 -5.62 -7.39
N GLU A 481 22.38 -6.66 -7.77
CA GLU A 481 22.94 -7.96 -8.13
C GLU A 481 23.74 -7.95 -9.43
N LEU A 482 23.33 -7.14 -10.41
CA LEU A 482 24.09 -6.99 -11.65
C LEU A 482 25.46 -6.40 -11.40
N LEU A 483 25.59 -5.52 -10.40
CA LEU A 483 26.86 -4.92 -9.98
C LEU A 483 27.64 -5.81 -9.00
N ALA A 484 26.99 -6.75 -8.32
CA ALA A 484 27.62 -7.65 -7.34
C ALA A 484 26.87 -9.02 -7.31
N PRO A 485 27.22 -9.95 -8.20
CA PRO A 485 26.47 -11.19 -8.40
C PRO A 485 26.57 -12.22 -7.24
N ASP A 486 27.51 -12.05 -6.31
CA ASP A 486 27.74 -12.95 -5.19
C ASP A 486 26.90 -12.61 -3.94
N LEU A 487 26.03 -11.62 -4.04
CA LEU A 487 25.17 -11.22 -2.91
C LEU A 487 24.10 -12.27 -2.64
N GLN A 488 23.82 -12.47 -1.35
CA GLN A 488 22.78 -13.37 -0.86
C GLN A 488 21.56 -12.60 -0.36
N ALA A 489 20.42 -13.30 -0.22
CA ALA A 489 19.21 -12.73 0.35
C ALA A 489 19.42 -12.29 1.80
N GLU A 490 19.01 -11.05 2.09
CA GLU A 490 18.98 -10.50 3.44
C GLU A 490 18.04 -11.28 4.35
N ARG A 491 18.32 -11.31 5.65
CA ARG A 491 17.55 -12.04 6.65
C ARG A 491 16.96 -11.10 7.67
N ALA A 492 15.69 -11.32 8.02
CA ALA A 492 15.06 -10.69 9.15
C ALA A 492 14.35 -11.75 10.01
N THR A 493 14.48 -11.60 11.34
CA THR A 493 13.67 -12.31 12.32
C THR A 493 12.81 -11.30 13.04
N GLN A 494 11.51 -11.48 13.02
CA GLN A 494 10.55 -10.53 13.61
C GLN A 494 9.82 -11.19 14.77
N LEU A 495 9.60 -10.39 15.82
CA LEU A 495 8.72 -10.67 16.93
C LEU A 495 7.80 -9.47 17.14
N VAL A 496 6.50 -9.71 17.10
CA VAL A 496 5.49 -8.66 17.29
C VAL A 496 4.43 -9.15 18.27
N GLY A 497 4.16 -8.33 19.28
CA GLY A 497 3.13 -8.63 20.26
C GLY A 497 2.29 -7.42 20.57
N GLY A 498 1.01 -7.60 20.89
CA GLY A 498 0.19 -6.47 21.28
C GLY A 498 -1.25 -6.83 21.64
N VAL A 499 -2.03 -5.80 21.92
CA VAL A 499 -3.40 -5.92 22.40
C VAL A 499 -4.31 -4.97 21.62
N THR A 500 -5.45 -5.49 21.24
CA THR A 500 -6.59 -4.72 20.69
C THR A 500 -7.71 -4.69 21.74
N VAL A 501 -8.19 -3.50 22.04
CA VAL A 501 -9.33 -3.26 22.94
C VAL A 501 -10.42 -2.50 22.21
N GLU A 502 -11.64 -2.98 22.27
CA GLU A 502 -12.81 -2.32 21.71
C GLU A 502 -13.77 -1.94 22.86
N PRO A 503 -13.51 -0.84 23.61
CA PRO A 503 -14.28 -0.50 24.82
C PRO A 503 -15.76 -0.38 24.56
N ARG A 504 -16.13 0.11 23.39
CA ARG A 504 -17.49 0.25 22.86
C ARG A 504 -17.47 0.16 21.35
N ASP A 505 -18.63 -0.03 20.76
CA ASP A 505 -18.78 -0.04 19.30
C ASP A 505 -18.30 1.31 18.73
N GLY A 506 -17.56 1.23 17.62
CA GLY A 506 -16.96 2.39 16.97
C GLY A 506 -15.69 2.96 17.62
N LEU A 507 -15.25 2.50 18.79
CA LEU A 507 -13.98 2.87 19.40
C LEU A 507 -13.05 1.66 19.46
N LYS A 508 -11.92 1.71 18.74
CA LYS A 508 -10.89 0.67 18.74
C LYS A 508 -9.56 1.25 19.17
N LEU A 509 -8.92 0.59 20.12
CA LEU A 509 -7.58 0.92 20.62
C LEU A 509 -6.66 -0.26 20.36
N GLN A 510 -5.49 0.01 19.78
CA GLN A 510 -4.47 -0.99 19.51
C GLN A 510 -3.14 -0.52 20.09
N SER A 511 -2.42 -1.43 20.73
CA SER A 511 -1.04 -1.22 21.17
C SER A 511 -0.20 -2.40 20.74
N SER A 512 0.98 -2.14 20.19
CA SER A 512 1.91 -3.19 19.78
C SER A 512 3.35 -2.85 20.15
N LEU A 513 4.11 -3.90 20.44
CA LEU A 513 5.57 -3.88 20.62
C LEU A 513 6.16 -4.75 19.50
N TYR A 514 7.28 -4.33 18.97
CA TYR A 514 7.98 -5.12 17.96
C TYR A 514 9.50 -5.09 18.15
N TYR A 515 10.11 -6.18 17.70
CA TYR A 515 11.55 -6.35 17.61
C TYR A 515 11.91 -7.06 16.31
N THR A 516 12.87 -6.53 15.57
CA THR A 516 13.37 -7.13 14.33
C THR A 516 14.89 -7.19 14.39
N ASP A 517 15.44 -8.39 14.30
CA ASP A 517 16.87 -8.64 14.10
C ASP A 517 17.13 -8.89 12.61
N ARG A 518 18.14 -8.21 12.07
CA ARG A 518 18.50 -8.28 10.65
C ARG A 518 19.94 -8.72 10.50
N SER A 519 20.20 -9.57 9.54
CA SER A 519 21.54 -10.04 9.19
C SER A 519 21.69 -10.22 7.67
N ARG A 520 22.92 -10.32 7.20
CA ARG A 520 23.25 -10.32 5.78
C ARG A 520 22.74 -9.07 5.06
N LEU A 521 22.71 -7.92 5.76
CA LEU A 521 22.40 -6.66 5.10
C LEU A 521 23.50 -6.33 4.12
N ILE A 522 23.09 -5.79 2.98
CA ILE A 522 24.02 -5.37 1.94
C ILE A 522 24.70 -4.08 2.41
N THR A 523 26.02 -4.11 2.48
CA THR A 523 26.86 -2.99 2.87
C THR A 523 28.00 -2.83 1.89
N ARG A 524 28.61 -1.66 1.88
CA ARG A 524 29.74 -1.34 0.98
C ARG A 524 31.04 -1.25 1.75
N LEU A 525 32.03 -2.05 1.34
CA LEU A 525 33.41 -1.98 1.82
C LEU A 525 34.32 -1.54 0.66
N GLY A 526 34.82 -0.29 0.70
CA GLY A 526 35.46 0.30 -0.47
C GLY A 526 34.46 0.35 -1.64
N ASP A 527 34.82 -0.24 -2.78
CA ASP A 527 33.96 -0.32 -3.96
C ASP A 527 33.17 -1.63 -4.06
N GLN A 528 33.35 -2.55 -3.11
CA GLN A 528 32.69 -3.85 -3.11
C GLN A 528 31.45 -3.85 -2.24
N LEU A 529 30.35 -4.46 -2.72
CA LEU A 529 29.17 -4.78 -1.96
C LEU A 529 29.34 -6.14 -1.29
N THR A 530 28.97 -6.22 0.00
CA THR A 530 29.04 -7.46 0.80
C THR A 530 27.76 -7.67 1.59
N ASN A 531 27.53 -8.88 2.10
CA ASN A 531 26.43 -9.21 3.02
C ASN A 531 26.86 -9.22 4.50
N ASP A 532 27.81 -8.38 4.88
CA ASP A 532 28.37 -8.36 6.23
C ASP A 532 27.54 -7.55 7.23
N GLY A 533 26.61 -6.74 6.74
CA GLY A 533 25.80 -5.84 7.53
C GLY A 533 24.83 -6.56 8.48
N ARG A 534 24.60 -5.93 9.64
CA ARG A 534 23.60 -6.30 10.64
C ARG A 534 22.78 -5.11 11.06
N GLY A 535 21.58 -5.35 11.55
CA GLY A 535 20.72 -4.28 12.04
C GLY A 535 19.73 -4.76 13.06
N THR A 536 19.29 -3.84 13.91
CA THR A 536 18.27 -4.09 14.90
C THR A 536 17.27 -2.97 14.87
N THR A 537 15.99 -3.32 14.87
CA THR A 537 14.90 -2.34 14.98
C THR A 537 13.93 -2.79 16.06
N TYR A 538 13.54 -1.88 16.94
CA TYR A 538 12.53 -2.13 17.97
C TYR A 538 11.68 -0.89 18.22
N GLY A 539 10.48 -1.10 18.73
CA GLY A 539 9.60 0.01 19.02
C GLY A 539 8.26 -0.37 19.62
N ALA A 540 7.47 0.66 19.83
CA ALA A 540 6.11 0.56 20.35
C ALA A 540 5.17 1.45 19.52
N GLU A 541 3.97 0.98 19.29
CA GLU A 541 2.96 1.64 18.46
C GLU A 541 1.62 1.67 19.19
N TRP A 542 0.90 2.77 19.03
CA TRP A 542 -0.47 2.94 19.51
C TRP A 542 -1.32 3.50 18.38
N LEU A 543 -2.51 2.97 18.25
CA LEU A 543 -3.52 3.42 17.30
C LEU A 543 -4.88 3.46 17.99
N ALA A 544 -5.55 4.60 17.91
CA ALA A 544 -6.93 4.76 18.32
C ALA A 544 -7.76 5.22 17.12
N THR A 545 -8.88 4.53 16.87
CA THR A 545 -9.84 4.91 15.83
C THR A 545 -11.23 5.07 16.44
N LEU A 546 -11.92 6.14 16.07
CA LEU A 546 -13.26 6.46 16.53
C LEU A 546 -14.20 6.66 15.34
N HIS A 547 -15.28 5.88 15.32
CA HIS A 547 -16.40 6.01 14.39
C HIS A 547 -17.68 6.18 15.21
N GLU A 548 -18.10 7.39 15.48
CA GLU A 548 -19.26 7.64 16.33
C GLU A 548 -20.19 8.71 15.71
N GLY A 549 -21.27 8.26 15.10
CA GLY A 549 -22.27 9.14 14.52
C GLY A 549 -21.65 10.06 13.45
N ARG A 550 -21.50 11.35 13.81
CA ARG A 550 -20.96 12.40 12.93
C ARG A 550 -19.44 12.56 13.07
N TRP A 551 -18.83 11.96 14.09
CA TRP A 551 -17.41 12.05 14.37
C TRP A 551 -16.64 10.93 13.73
N PHE A 552 -15.49 11.27 13.20
CA PHE A 552 -14.39 10.36 12.86
C PHE A 552 -13.15 10.86 13.57
N GLY A 553 -12.45 9.96 14.25
CA GLY A 553 -11.22 10.25 14.96
C GLY A 553 -10.15 9.20 14.65
N TRP A 554 -8.93 9.69 14.52
CA TRP A 554 -7.75 8.88 14.30
C TRP A 554 -6.60 9.45 15.11
N ALA A 555 -5.96 8.64 15.93
CA ALA A 555 -4.75 9.01 16.64
C ALA A 555 -3.75 7.87 16.56
N SER A 556 -2.59 8.12 15.99
CA SER A 556 -1.49 7.16 15.94
C SER A 556 -0.24 7.77 16.52
N TYR A 557 0.50 6.97 17.29
CA TYR A 557 1.84 7.31 17.78
C TYR A 557 2.74 6.10 17.66
N ALA A 558 3.96 6.31 17.20
CA ALA A 558 5.01 5.30 17.17
C ALA A 558 6.29 5.82 17.79
N TYR A 559 6.91 4.98 18.62
CA TYR A 559 8.31 5.08 19.02
C TYR A 559 9.10 3.99 18.30
N SER A 560 10.19 4.36 17.63
CA SER A 560 11.02 3.43 16.87
C SER A 560 12.50 3.72 17.08
N ARG A 561 13.32 2.68 17.18
CA ARG A 561 14.77 2.78 17.13
C ARG A 561 15.34 1.80 16.13
N SER A 562 16.11 2.29 15.19
CA SER A 562 16.75 1.48 14.15
C SER A 562 18.26 1.75 14.08
N THR A 563 19.03 0.68 14.15
CA THR A 563 20.51 0.74 14.15
C THR A 563 21.11 -0.23 13.14
N ARG A 564 22.31 0.07 12.68
CA ARG A 564 23.11 -0.75 11.77
C ARG A 564 24.53 -0.94 12.30
N VAL A 565 25.11 -2.07 11.95
CA VAL A 565 26.53 -2.38 12.04
C VAL A 565 26.98 -2.80 10.65
N ASP A 566 27.83 -2.04 10.01
CA ASP A 566 28.18 -2.25 8.61
C ASP A 566 29.13 -3.43 8.39
N LEU A 567 30.02 -3.68 9.35
CA LEU A 567 31.02 -4.76 9.29
C LEU A 567 31.06 -5.53 10.60
N PRO A 568 31.41 -6.82 10.60
CA PRO A 568 31.57 -7.61 11.80
C PRO A 568 32.55 -6.95 12.79
N GLY A 569 32.09 -6.72 14.03
CA GLY A 569 32.90 -6.04 15.06
C GLY A 569 32.95 -4.52 14.93
N GLY A 570 32.31 -3.93 13.93
CA GLY A 570 32.21 -2.49 13.74
C GLY A 570 31.30 -1.81 14.79
N ALA A 571 31.37 -0.48 14.84
CA ALA A 571 30.53 0.32 15.73
C ALA A 571 29.06 0.33 15.23
N SER A 572 28.15 0.32 16.18
CA SER A 572 26.72 0.52 15.87
C SER A 572 26.46 2.00 15.57
N ARG A 573 25.74 2.27 14.49
CA ARG A 573 25.28 3.58 14.08
C ARG A 573 23.76 3.65 13.91
N LEU A 574 23.21 4.84 13.84
CA LEU A 574 21.82 5.01 13.45
C LEU A 574 21.60 4.61 11.98
N PHE A 575 20.43 4.04 11.71
CA PHE A 575 20.02 3.80 10.33
C PHE A 575 19.39 5.07 9.74
N ASP A 576 19.49 5.24 8.42
CA ASP A 576 19.00 6.42 7.69
C ASP A 576 17.51 6.72 7.93
N TYR A 577 16.70 5.69 8.16
CA TYR A 577 15.28 5.80 8.46
C TYR A 577 14.95 5.66 9.95
N ASP A 578 15.93 5.87 10.85
CA ASP A 578 15.67 5.92 12.30
C ASP A 578 14.87 7.18 12.65
N GLN A 579 13.60 7.02 12.97
CA GLN A 579 12.69 8.10 13.34
C GLN A 579 12.04 7.79 14.70
N PRO A 580 12.60 8.29 15.83
CA PRO A 580 12.16 7.90 17.15
C PRO A 580 10.71 8.23 17.47
N HIS A 581 10.19 9.34 16.99
CA HIS A 581 8.84 9.77 17.31
C HIS A 581 8.07 10.08 16.04
N ASN A 582 6.86 9.53 15.93
CA ASN A 582 5.91 9.81 14.85
C ASN A 582 4.50 9.84 15.45
N LEU A 583 3.86 11.02 15.42
CA LEU A 583 2.52 11.28 15.93
C LEU A 583 1.64 11.80 14.80
N ASN A 584 0.48 11.19 14.62
CA ASN A 584 -0.58 11.67 13.73
C ASN A 584 -1.89 11.74 14.50
N LEU A 585 -2.54 12.88 14.47
CA LEU A 585 -3.85 13.11 15.04
C LEU A 585 -4.77 13.65 13.96
N ALA A 586 -5.87 12.97 13.68
CA ALA A 586 -6.86 13.44 12.73
C ALA A 586 -8.26 13.37 13.33
N VAL A 587 -9.06 14.37 13.05
CA VAL A 587 -10.46 14.42 13.44
C VAL A 587 -11.29 15.01 12.31
N SER A 588 -12.46 14.41 12.05
CA SER A 588 -13.44 14.95 11.12
C SER A 588 -14.83 14.96 11.74
N TYR A 589 -15.60 16.01 11.44
CA TYR A 589 -16.96 16.17 11.91
C TYR A 589 -17.89 16.52 10.77
N ARG A 590 -19.01 15.79 10.66
CA ARG A 590 -20.03 16.00 9.64
C ARG A 590 -21.22 16.77 10.21
N PHE A 591 -21.57 17.89 9.58
CA PHE A 591 -22.71 18.72 9.93
C PHE A 591 -23.53 19.05 8.69
N GLY A 592 -24.72 18.48 8.61
CA GLY A 592 -25.58 18.60 7.45
C GLY A 592 -24.90 18.10 6.15
N ARG A 593 -24.68 19.02 5.20
CA ARG A 593 -24.03 18.73 3.92
C ARG A 593 -22.53 18.98 3.93
N TRP A 594 -21.96 19.42 5.04
CA TRP A 594 -20.58 19.75 5.21
C TRP A 594 -19.86 18.72 6.07
N GLN A 595 -18.58 18.55 5.81
CA GLN A 595 -17.64 17.83 6.66
C GLN A 595 -16.40 18.71 6.81
N LEU A 596 -15.99 18.98 8.04
CA LEU A 596 -14.74 19.65 8.38
C LEU A 596 -13.80 18.65 9.03
N GLY A 597 -12.55 18.64 8.62
CA GLY A 597 -11.51 17.78 9.17
C GLY A 597 -10.21 18.54 9.38
N GLY A 598 -9.43 18.08 10.37
CA GLY A 598 -8.07 18.54 10.61
C GLY A 598 -7.15 17.36 10.91
N ARG A 599 -5.89 17.43 10.45
CA ARG A 599 -4.83 16.47 10.77
C ARG A 599 -3.59 17.23 11.24
N PHE A 600 -3.10 16.86 12.40
CA PHE A 600 -1.81 17.32 12.92
C PHE A 600 -0.80 16.17 12.84
N ARG A 601 0.38 16.45 12.28
CA ARG A 601 1.53 15.54 12.23
C ARG A 601 2.71 16.12 12.98
N LEU A 602 3.45 15.25 13.69
CA LEU A 602 4.71 15.61 14.33
C LEU A 602 5.63 14.40 14.29
N TYR A 603 6.84 14.56 13.74
CA TYR A 603 7.81 13.49 13.71
C TYR A 603 9.25 13.97 13.85
N SER A 604 10.12 13.11 14.38
CA SER A 604 11.56 13.36 14.47
C SER A 604 12.16 13.45 13.06
N GLY A 605 13.10 14.35 12.87
CA GLY A 605 13.90 14.36 11.64
C GLY A 605 14.73 13.09 11.47
N LEU A 606 15.17 12.82 10.26
CA LEU A 606 16.02 11.67 9.94
C LEU A 606 17.48 11.92 10.33
N PRO A 607 18.26 10.87 10.63
CA PRO A 607 19.70 10.96 10.85
C PRO A 607 20.42 11.47 9.61
N GLN A 608 21.55 12.13 9.84
CA GLN A 608 22.40 12.70 8.81
C GLN A 608 23.86 12.63 9.21
N THR A 609 24.72 12.45 8.24
CA THR A 609 26.18 12.51 8.43
C THR A 609 26.67 13.93 8.14
N PRO A 610 27.31 14.61 9.10
CA PRO A 610 27.85 15.94 8.86
C PRO A 610 29.08 15.90 7.94
N VAL A 611 29.24 16.89 7.08
CA VAL A 611 30.50 17.17 6.41
C VAL A 611 31.31 18.12 7.31
N MET A 612 32.49 17.69 7.71
CA MET A 612 33.36 18.43 8.64
C MET A 612 34.28 19.41 7.90
N SER A 613 34.74 19.03 6.72
CA SER A 613 35.60 19.83 5.83
C SER A 613 35.61 19.20 4.45
N ALA A 614 36.32 19.82 3.51
CA ALA A 614 36.61 19.22 2.21
C ALA A 614 38.06 19.53 1.78
N VAL A 615 38.64 18.64 1.01
CA VAL A 615 40.00 18.78 0.44
C VAL A 615 39.85 18.88 -1.08
N PHE A 616 40.48 19.88 -1.67
CA PHE A 616 40.49 20.02 -3.13
C PHE A 616 41.45 18.99 -3.74
N ASP A 617 40.93 18.14 -4.59
CA ASP A 617 41.74 17.22 -5.43
C ASP A 617 42.01 17.90 -6.78
N SER A 618 43.24 18.28 -6.98
CA SER A 618 43.65 18.98 -8.20
C SER A 618 43.68 18.09 -9.45
N ASP A 619 43.85 16.79 -9.26
CA ASP A 619 43.90 15.84 -10.38
C ASP A 619 42.51 15.56 -10.93
N ALA A 620 41.51 15.47 -10.03
CA ALA A 620 40.11 15.26 -10.38
C ALA A 620 39.31 16.58 -10.53
N ASN A 621 39.94 17.74 -10.20
CA ASN A 621 39.29 19.06 -10.18
C ASN A 621 37.98 19.11 -9.41
N LEU A 622 37.94 18.44 -8.25
CA LEU A 622 36.76 18.37 -7.38
C LEU A 622 37.15 18.47 -5.90
N TYR A 623 36.19 18.79 -5.07
CA TYR A 623 36.37 18.74 -3.62
C TYR A 623 35.93 17.39 -3.07
N VAL A 624 36.82 16.73 -2.33
CA VAL A 624 36.55 15.47 -1.62
C VAL A 624 36.08 15.79 -0.20
N PRO A 625 34.87 15.47 0.20
CA PRO A 625 34.37 15.77 1.54
C PRO A 625 35.02 14.87 2.60
N VAL A 626 35.31 15.46 3.75
CA VAL A 626 35.70 14.76 4.97
C VAL A 626 34.45 14.64 5.86
N TYR A 627 33.93 13.46 5.97
CA TYR A 627 32.71 13.20 6.74
C TYR A 627 32.99 13.05 8.23
N GLY A 628 32.04 13.47 9.06
CA GLY A 628 31.97 13.12 10.47
C GLY A 628 31.50 11.68 10.68
N ALA A 629 31.13 11.33 11.90
CA ALA A 629 30.58 10.01 12.19
C ALA A 629 29.23 9.81 11.46
N VAL A 630 29.06 8.64 10.87
CA VAL A 630 27.87 8.32 10.06
C VAL A 630 26.62 8.46 10.87
N ASN A 631 25.64 9.23 10.36
CA ASN A 631 24.34 9.47 10.98
C ASN A 631 24.41 10.03 12.43
N SER A 632 25.46 10.79 12.74
CA SER A 632 25.69 11.35 14.08
C SER A 632 24.86 12.60 14.38
N GLU A 633 24.35 13.29 13.37
CA GLU A 633 23.42 14.41 13.50
C GLU A 633 21.99 13.96 13.14
N ARG A 634 21.01 14.80 13.47
CA ARG A 634 19.61 14.59 13.12
C ARG A 634 19.01 15.89 12.60
N ALA A 635 18.23 15.81 11.53
CA ALA A 635 17.41 16.92 11.07
C ALA A 635 16.43 17.36 12.17
N PRO A 636 16.02 18.63 12.20
CA PRO A 636 15.04 19.12 13.16
C PRO A 636 13.72 18.36 13.10
N MET A 637 12.98 18.41 14.23
CA MET A 637 11.63 17.85 14.30
C MET A 637 10.70 18.59 13.31
N HIS A 638 9.89 17.82 12.59
CA HIS A 638 8.89 18.35 11.68
C HIS A 638 7.50 18.29 12.31
N HIS A 639 6.69 19.32 12.07
CA HIS A 639 5.28 19.31 12.42
C HIS A 639 4.46 20.12 11.41
N GLU A 640 3.22 19.72 11.17
CA GLU A 640 2.31 20.44 10.30
C GLU A 640 0.85 20.22 10.70
N LEU A 641 -0.02 21.12 10.27
CA LEU A 641 -1.46 21.02 10.42
C LEU A 641 -2.10 21.13 9.04
N ASP A 642 -2.95 20.16 8.73
CA ASP A 642 -3.73 20.11 7.51
C ASP A 642 -5.21 20.35 7.85
N LEU A 643 -5.93 21.06 6.97
CA LEU A 643 -7.36 21.27 7.10
C LEU A 643 -8.09 20.84 5.84
N ARG A 644 -9.21 20.18 6.00
CA ARG A 644 -10.06 19.71 4.91
C ARG A 644 -11.50 20.16 5.11
N LEU A 645 -12.13 20.62 4.04
CA LEU A 645 -13.54 20.97 3.99
C LEU A 645 -14.20 20.25 2.81
N ASP A 646 -15.21 19.46 3.08
CA ASP A 646 -16.03 18.81 2.04
C ASP A 646 -17.45 19.36 2.09
N ARG A 647 -18.09 19.50 0.91
CA ARG A 647 -19.50 19.84 0.76
C ARG A 647 -20.17 18.90 -0.20
N GLN A 648 -21.27 18.27 0.23
CA GLN A 648 -22.08 17.37 -0.59
C GLN A 648 -23.44 18.00 -0.88
N TRP A 649 -23.90 17.84 -2.14
CA TRP A 649 -25.24 18.25 -2.55
C TRP A 649 -25.75 17.39 -3.70
N ARG A 650 -27.01 17.49 -4.04
CA ARG A 650 -27.57 16.85 -5.22
C ARG A 650 -27.80 17.86 -6.32
N TRP A 651 -27.48 17.50 -7.55
CA TRP A 651 -27.78 18.25 -8.77
C TRP A 651 -28.54 17.31 -9.73
N GLY A 652 -29.87 17.42 -9.76
CA GLY A 652 -30.70 16.40 -10.39
C GLY A 652 -30.49 15.01 -9.80
N PRO A 653 -30.21 14.00 -10.62
CA PRO A 653 -29.91 12.65 -10.16
C PRO A 653 -28.48 12.53 -9.55
N ALA A 654 -27.58 13.45 -9.92
CA ALA A 654 -26.18 13.39 -9.53
C ALA A 654 -25.96 13.79 -8.08
N LYS A 655 -25.10 13.04 -7.40
CA LYS A 655 -24.51 13.44 -6.11
C LYS A 655 -23.19 14.13 -6.38
N MET A 656 -23.10 15.42 -5.99
CA MET A 656 -21.91 16.25 -6.16
C MET A 656 -21.16 16.38 -4.84
N THR A 657 -19.84 16.31 -4.89
CA THR A 657 -18.97 16.55 -3.75
C THR A 657 -17.87 17.54 -4.17
N TYR A 658 -17.79 18.67 -3.50
CA TYR A 658 -16.64 19.58 -3.56
C TYR A 658 -15.74 19.29 -2.36
N PHE A 659 -14.43 19.33 -2.56
CA PHE A 659 -13.46 19.26 -1.47
C PHE A 659 -12.40 20.36 -1.62
N LEU A 660 -11.93 20.84 -0.48
CA LEU A 660 -10.76 21.70 -0.33
C LEU A 660 -9.90 21.11 0.78
N ASP A 661 -8.68 20.75 0.46
CA ASP A 661 -7.69 20.19 1.38
C ASP A 661 -6.44 21.10 1.34
N ILE A 662 -6.04 21.64 2.46
CA ILE A 662 -4.90 22.55 2.57
C ILE A 662 -3.90 21.92 3.54
N GLN A 663 -2.77 21.45 3.01
CA GLN A 663 -1.68 20.91 3.81
C GLN A 663 -0.80 22.07 4.30
N ASN A 664 -0.27 21.90 5.53
CA ASN A 664 0.64 22.84 6.18
C ASN A 664 0.09 24.27 6.27
N VAL A 665 -1.11 24.44 6.83
CA VAL A 665 -1.84 25.74 6.84
C VAL A 665 -1.11 26.87 7.56
N TYR A 666 -0.14 26.60 8.44
CA TYR A 666 0.66 27.62 9.12
C TYR A 666 2.08 27.80 8.55
N LEU A 667 2.32 27.27 7.32
CA LEU A 667 3.54 27.54 6.55
C LEU A 667 4.84 27.08 7.24
N ASN A 668 4.82 26.00 8.01
CA ASN A 668 6.03 25.50 8.64
C ASN A 668 6.98 24.89 7.60
N GLN A 669 8.15 25.49 7.45
CA GLN A 669 9.20 25.06 6.54
C GLN A 669 10.32 24.36 7.32
N SER A 670 10.00 23.22 7.95
CA SER A 670 11.01 22.41 8.64
C SER A 670 12.10 21.95 7.68
N THR A 671 13.32 21.89 8.18
CA THR A 671 14.45 21.34 7.43
C THR A 671 14.35 19.82 7.38
N LEU A 672 14.23 19.27 6.20
CA LEU A 672 14.18 17.82 5.94
C LEU A 672 15.57 17.23 5.78
N GLY A 673 16.53 18.01 5.33
CA GLY A 673 17.89 17.61 5.09
C GLY A 673 18.77 18.79 4.73
N TYR A 674 20.01 18.51 4.36
CA TYR A 674 20.96 19.52 3.95
C TYR A 674 21.57 19.17 2.60
N ILE A 675 21.84 20.21 1.81
CA ILE A 675 22.62 20.18 0.59
C ILE A 675 23.85 21.07 0.76
N TYR A 676 24.93 20.73 0.10
CA TYR A 676 26.20 21.44 0.22
C TYR A 676 26.56 22.13 -1.10
N SER A 677 27.27 23.27 -1.00
CA SER A 677 27.91 23.88 -2.17
C SER A 677 29.00 22.95 -2.74
N PHE A 678 29.44 23.20 -3.99
CA PHE A 678 30.49 22.40 -4.67
C PHE A 678 31.78 22.26 -3.85
N ASP A 679 32.15 23.30 -3.11
CA ASP A 679 33.32 23.34 -2.24
C ASP A 679 33.04 22.88 -0.79
N TYR A 680 31.82 22.45 -0.49
CA TYR A 680 31.32 22.07 0.85
C TYR A 680 31.45 23.18 1.92
N GLN A 681 31.77 24.42 1.53
CA GLN A 681 31.90 25.54 2.46
C GLN A 681 30.56 26.05 2.96
N GLN A 682 29.50 25.86 2.18
CA GLN A 682 28.16 26.32 2.54
C GLN A 682 27.20 25.14 2.64
N ARG A 683 26.38 25.14 3.70
CA ARG A 683 25.33 24.16 3.94
C ARG A 683 23.95 24.83 3.79
N GLY A 684 23.19 24.49 2.79
CA GLY A 684 21.81 24.91 2.57
C GLY A 684 20.80 23.93 3.16
N ALA A 685 19.73 24.46 3.77
CA ALA A 685 18.65 23.59 4.26
C ALA A 685 17.69 23.21 3.13
N PHE A 686 17.48 21.93 2.91
CA PHE A 686 16.37 21.41 2.11
C PHE A 686 15.10 21.42 2.96
N LYS A 687 14.13 22.25 2.59
CA LYS A 687 12.94 22.51 3.41
C LYS A 687 11.73 21.76 2.91
N ALA A 688 10.81 21.46 3.84
CA ALA A 688 9.48 20.98 3.52
C ALA A 688 8.69 22.00 2.69
N LEU A 689 7.71 21.51 1.91
CA LEU A 689 6.83 22.38 1.13
C LEU A 689 6.07 23.35 2.03
N PRO A 690 5.91 24.63 1.62
CA PRO A 690 5.29 25.64 2.48
C PRO A 690 3.82 25.34 2.72
N ILE A 691 2.98 25.46 1.72
CA ILE A 691 1.55 25.19 1.75
C ILE A 691 1.17 24.48 0.45
N VAL A 692 0.34 23.45 0.54
CA VAL A 692 -0.11 22.71 -0.64
C VAL A 692 -1.64 22.69 -0.64
N PRO A 693 -2.30 23.58 -1.39
CA PRO A 693 -3.74 23.53 -1.56
C PRO A 693 -4.11 22.49 -2.61
N SER A 694 -5.13 21.69 -2.32
CA SER A 694 -5.75 20.76 -3.25
C SER A 694 -7.26 20.97 -3.22
N ALA A 695 -7.88 21.18 -4.36
CA ALA A 695 -9.32 21.33 -4.47
C ALA A 695 -9.85 20.49 -5.64
N GLY A 696 -11.09 20.03 -5.51
CA GLY A 696 -11.70 19.26 -6.60
C GLY A 696 -13.21 19.16 -6.48
N LEU A 697 -13.80 18.73 -7.59
CA LEU A 697 -15.22 18.49 -7.74
C LEU A 697 -15.45 17.07 -8.28
N ARG A 698 -16.28 16.33 -7.58
CA ARG A 698 -16.68 14.95 -7.92
C ARG A 698 -18.17 14.89 -8.18
N GLY A 699 -18.57 14.26 -9.26
CA GLY A 699 -19.96 13.93 -9.59
C GLY A 699 -20.15 12.42 -9.66
N GLU A 700 -21.17 11.90 -9.00
CA GLU A 700 -21.62 10.50 -9.04
C GLU A 700 -23.02 10.48 -9.67
N PHE A 701 -23.22 9.66 -10.76
CA PHE A 701 -24.44 9.62 -11.58
C PHE A 701 -25.07 8.23 -11.56
#